data_46b1ae452e661674b62f9bfc13cccec9
#
_entry.id   46b1ae452e661674b62f9bfc13cccec9
#
_cell.length_a   1.000
_cell.length_b   1.000
_cell.length_c   1.000
_cell.angle_alpha   90.00
_cell.angle_beta   90.00
_cell.angle_gamma   90.00
#
_symmetry.space_group_name_H-M   'P 1'
#
loop_
_entity.id
_entity.type
_entity.pdbx_description
1 polymer ?
#
loop_
_entity_poly.entity_id
_entity_poly.type
_entity_poly.pdbx_seq_one_letter_code
_entity_poly.pdbx_strand_id
1 'polypeptide(L)'
;SRSRRVTLTSVLPTGSVGDFSLSSSEPPAGVALVSLTLAEQLLDWSGKRNGIFLVGGTCAQDFVNELDQCSEPTLLDIGLVLKRYGDGSCLGLTSRRMILEQAVDNAAQHTMADLGGVPSLVFLANEISMKSEAAKAKVPYSTILGIQDTSHPVGDLVGEDGQLLPMPVGNEVIINSWLADDFAAQGSPVSVGDEISFHSFVPETIHGNVAERVHHCRVGGIAAMSGLAKSQDVVPTVEGVTDEESIADWDPPFPFERERVRTTAPHDEDDQYWKQYGSAPKVFMPLVRAREIAGSRFGETTAWHLPSLSQGKMDKLASSLAAAVPLQSVGLGVRPLAARANVAAKGSTPFGILFLTLSSFLVVAAIILLWVCFGLLVSSQHRTLGTLAALGWQPRQIAKVLTVVAGVPISLGVLVGTILSPLWSHVLLTQLGGAWTKGIGAETANVFTVATPDATNLFLGAMITGCIGMAAVFLAALRTGAQPPLQLFHGSGMSLSCVPFWLRPQWAVSSLVGLAGRNVLRRPVRSLAVILMVCLAEFLIVFVSGFELVDSGNWQKRDSPTGGWTYVAKFANPTSLNPSVPSVSHLLSLNENQCDLLEQSTIALLRSNQGDDANCANLFATSNPRVVGLPDSFLDRGGFRFVDHLGLSNEQENPWHLLQVSERKEDEIPIIIDAATSQWALKLGGLGTIVR
;
A
#
# COMPACT_ATOMS: atom_id res chain seq x y z
N SER A 1 -26.65 -10.44 5.88
CA SER A 1 -25.53 -10.64 6.81
C SER A 1 -25.95 -11.62 7.90
N ARG A 2 -25.17 -12.70 8.06
CA ARG A 2 -25.41 -13.68 9.15
C ARG A 2 -24.66 -13.20 10.39
N SER A 3 -25.35 -12.95 11.49
CA SER A 3 -24.76 -12.66 12.78
C SER A 3 -24.94 -13.83 13.74
N ARG A 4 -23.90 -14.18 14.50
CA ARG A 4 -23.97 -15.19 15.55
C ARG A 4 -23.47 -14.64 16.87
N ARG A 5 -24.13 -15.03 17.96
CA ARG A 5 -23.66 -14.73 19.30
C ARG A 5 -22.48 -15.67 19.62
N VAL A 6 -21.33 -15.09 19.95
CA VAL A 6 -20.13 -15.80 20.39
C VAL A 6 -19.78 -15.44 21.82
N THR A 7 -19.15 -16.35 22.55
CA THR A 7 -18.69 -16.10 23.91
C THR A 7 -17.17 -15.90 23.88
N LEU A 8 -16.69 -14.78 24.45
CA LEU A 8 -15.26 -14.54 24.61
C LEU A 8 -14.72 -15.51 25.67
N THR A 9 -13.88 -16.47 25.24
CA THR A 9 -13.31 -17.48 26.13
C THR A 9 -11.94 -17.12 26.68
N SER A 10 -11.17 -16.34 25.92
CA SER A 10 -9.83 -15.92 26.33
C SER A 10 -9.43 -14.64 25.59
N VAL A 11 -8.57 -13.84 26.22
CA VAL A 11 -7.89 -12.70 25.62
C VAL A 11 -6.41 -13.03 25.57
N LEU A 12 -5.84 -13.00 24.37
CA LEU A 12 -4.42 -13.27 24.19
C LEU A 12 -3.58 -12.06 24.61
N PRO A 13 -2.44 -12.29 25.30
CA PRO A 13 -1.56 -11.21 25.66
C PRO A 13 -0.90 -10.62 24.41
N THR A 14 -0.56 -9.34 24.49
CA THR A 14 0.25 -8.65 23.49
C THR A 14 1.62 -9.31 23.34
N GLY A 15 2.14 -9.37 22.12
CA GLY A 15 3.36 -10.11 21.79
C GLY A 15 3.15 -11.62 21.55
N SER A 16 1.89 -12.07 21.44
CA SER A 16 1.52 -13.45 21.17
C SER A 16 0.86 -13.60 19.79
N VAL A 17 0.21 -14.76 19.57
CA VAL A 17 -0.58 -15.03 18.36
C VAL A 17 -1.68 -13.97 18.11
N GLY A 18 -2.08 -13.22 19.15
CA GLY A 18 -3.01 -12.09 19.00
C GLY A 18 -2.49 -10.95 18.13
N ASP A 19 -1.18 -10.78 18.06
CA ASP A 19 -0.51 -9.79 17.22
C ASP A 19 -0.14 -10.37 15.83
N PHE A 20 -0.64 -11.56 15.53
CA PHE A 20 -0.36 -12.21 14.26
C PHE A 20 -1.02 -11.44 13.11
N SER A 21 -0.21 -10.98 12.17
CA SER A 21 -0.66 -10.33 10.95
C SER A 21 -0.22 -11.12 9.71
N LEU A 22 -1.10 -11.18 8.73
CA LEU A 22 -0.77 -11.70 7.39
C LEU A 22 0.13 -10.73 6.60
N SER A 23 0.25 -9.49 7.07
CA SER A 23 1.21 -8.50 6.58
C SER A 23 2.26 -8.21 7.65
N SER A 24 3.53 -8.10 7.26
CA SER A 24 4.65 -7.85 8.17
C SER A 24 4.76 -6.40 8.66
N SER A 25 3.86 -5.52 8.27
CA SER A 25 4.04 -4.07 8.32
C SER A 25 2.97 -3.29 9.09
N GLU A 26 1.81 -3.86 9.35
CA GLU A 26 0.77 -3.18 10.15
C GLU A 26 0.39 -4.03 11.36
N PRO A 27 0.16 -3.39 12.52
CA PRO A 27 -0.50 -4.08 13.62
C PRO A 27 -1.89 -4.54 13.15
N PRO A 28 -2.30 -5.76 13.46
CA PRO A 28 -3.57 -6.30 13.00
C PRO A 28 -4.72 -5.48 13.59
N ALA A 29 -5.60 -4.99 12.74
CA ALA A 29 -6.87 -4.44 13.19
C ALA A 29 -7.68 -5.56 13.82
N GLY A 30 -7.76 -5.58 15.16
CA GLY A 30 -8.66 -6.44 15.93
C GLY A 30 -8.90 -7.85 15.38
N VAL A 31 -8.03 -8.81 15.69
CA VAL A 31 -8.16 -10.21 15.21
C VAL A 31 -8.97 -11.02 16.23
N ALA A 32 -10.04 -11.65 15.76
CA ALA A 32 -10.77 -12.65 16.53
C ALA A 32 -10.42 -14.05 15.99
N LEU A 33 -9.82 -14.89 16.83
CA LEU A 33 -9.52 -16.28 16.49
C LEU A 33 -10.72 -17.16 16.86
N VAL A 34 -11.27 -17.82 15.86
CA VAL A 34 -12.44 -18.71 16.01
C VAL A 34 -12.12 -20.10 15.47
N SER A 35 -12.96 -21.09 15.81
CA SER A 35 -12.81 -22.41 15.21
C SER A 35 -13.04 -22.35 13.70
N LEU A 36 -12.33 -23.18 12.94
CA LEU A 36 -12.47 -23.25 11.48
C LEU A 36 -13.91 -23.52 11.05
N THR A 37 -14.60 -24.40 11.76
CA THR A 37 -16.02 -24.74 11.52
C THR A 37 -16.95 -23.52 11.69
N LEU A 38 -16.68 -22.68 12.69
CA LEU A 38 -17.45 -21.46 12.88
C LEU A 38 -17.15 -20.43 11.77
N ALA A 39 -15.88 -20.31 11.37
CA ALA A 39 -15.49 -19.44 10.25
C ALA A 39 -16.16 -19.89 8.93
N GLU A 40 -16.17 -21.20 8.65
CA GLU A 40 -16.86 -21.77 7.48
C GLU A 40 -18.37 -21.45 7.48
N GLN A 41 -19.01 -21.56 8.65
CA GLN A 41 -20.44 -21.25 8.79
C GLN A 41 -20.76 -19.75 8.63
N LEU A 42 -19.88 -18.87 9.12
CA LEU A 42 -20.05 -17.43 9.02
C LEU A 42 -19.85 -16.92 7.59
N LEU A 43 -18.91 -17.51 6.86
CA LEU A 43 -18.53 -17.13 5.51
C LEU A 43 -19.27 -17.92 4.43
N ASP A 44 -20.03 -18.96 4.81
CA ASP A 44 -20.67 -19.91 3.88
C ASP A 44 -19.65 -20.62 2.96
N TRP A 45 -18.48 -20.95 3.52
CA TRP A 45 -17.33 -21.52 2.81
C TRP A 45 -17.02 -22.95 3.28
N SER A 46 -18.03 -23.80 3.34
CA SER A 46 -17.85 -25.18 3.78
C SER A 46 -16.76 -25.90 2.97
N GLY A 47 -15.77 -26.44 3.64
CA GLY A 47 -14.65 -27.17 3.04
C GLY A 47 -13.64 -26.30 2.27
N LYS A 48 -13.84 -24.98 2.16
CA LYS A 48 -12.93 -24.08 1.44
C LYS A 48 -11.92 -23.43 2.37
N ARG A 49 -10.73 -23.12 1.83
CA ARG A 49 -9.62 -22.47 2.52
C ARG A 49 -9.08 -21.35 1.65
N ASN A 50 -8.72 -20.22 2.25
CA ASN A 50 -8.15 -19.07 1.56
C ASN A 50 -6.76 -18.68 2.09
N GLY A 51 -6.20 -19.42 3.02
CA GLY A 51 -4.88 -19.21 3.57
C GLY A 51 -4.19 -20.52 3.95
N ILE A 52 -2.92 -20.66 3.58
CA ILE A 52 -2.08 -21.81 3.91
C ILE A 52 -0.80 -21.27 4.54
N PHE A 53 -0.43 -21.78 5.72
CA PHE A 53 0.84 -21.49 6.36
C PHE A 53 1.78 -22.66 6.17
N LEU A 54 3.00 -22.36 5.76
CA LEU A 54 4.04 -23.34 5.51
C LEU A 54 5.21 -23.09 6.45
N VAL A 55 5.71 -24.14 7.07
CA VAL A 55 6.89 -24.11 7.96
C VAL A 55 7.95 -25.04 7.39
N GLY A 56 9.16 -24.54 7.25
CA GLY A 56 10.30 -25.28 6.71
C GLY A 56 10.62 -24.92 5.26
N GLY A 57 11.83 -25.20 4.84
CA GLY A 57 12.32 -24.87 3.50
C GLY A 57 13.46 -23.85 3.53
N THR A 58 14.34 -23.96 2.55
CA THR A 58 15.63 -23.26 2.54
C THR A 58 15.58 -21.90 1.85
N CYS A 59 14.70 -21.70 0.87
CA CYS A 59 14.55 -20.42 0.19
C CYS A 59 13.10 -20.20 -0.25
N ALA A 60 12.54 -19.04 0.06
CA ALA A 60 11.16 -18.72 -0.30
C ALA A 60 10.94 -18.70 -1.81
N GLN A 61 11.95 -18.29 -2.59
CA GLN A 61 11.84 -18.20 -4.05
C GLN A 61 11.88 -19.61 -4.70
N ASP A 62 12.76 -20.48 -4.20
CA ASP A 62 12.84 -21.86 -4.69
C ASP A 62 11.54 -22.62 -4.39
N PHE A 63 10.98 -22.39 -3.20
CA PHE A 63 9.69 -22.97 -2.82
C PHE A 63 8.53 -22.46 -3.70
N VAL A 64 8.50 -21.17 -4.07
CA VAL A 64 7.50 -20.64 -5.01
C VAL A 64 7.61 -21.33 -6.36
N ASN A 65 8.84 -21.45 -6.86
CA ASN A 65 9.11 -22.12 -8.13
C ASN A 65 8.74 -23.63 -8.08
N GLU A 66 9.05 -24.31 -6.97
CA GLU A 66 8.65 -25.70 -6.76
C GLU A 66 7.13 -25.85 -6.64
N LEU A 67 6.45 -24.90 -5.96
CA LEU A 67 5.00 -24.90 -5.84
C LEU A 67 4.35 -24.72 -7.22
N ASP A 68 4.85 -23.80 -8.03
CA ASP A 68 4.36 -23.58 -9.41
C ASP A 68 4.57 -24.81 -10.29
N GLN A 69 5.66 -25.56 -10.08
CA GLN A 69 5.95 -26.80 -10.82
C GLN A 69 5.15 -28.03 -10.34
N CYS A 70 4.85 -28.08 -9.04
CA CYS A 70 4.16 -29.21 -8.42
C CYS A 70 2.64 -29.00 -8.29
N SER A 71 2.15 -27.76 -8.43
CA SER A 71 0.72 -27.49 -8.36
C SER A 71 0.07 -27.78 -9.72
N GLU A 72 -0.91 -28.68 -9.71
CA GLU A 72 -1.80 -28.92 -10.85
C GLU A 72 -3.16 -28.28 -10.53
N PRO A 73 -3.29 -26.92 -10.69
CA PRO A 73 -4.56 -26.27 -10.41
C PRO A 73 -5.61 -26.74 -11.41
N THR A 74 -6.82 -26.95 -10.93
CA THR A 74 -7.97 -27.18 -11.80
C THR A 74 -8.59 -25.85 -12.22
N LEU A 75 -9.34 -25.84 -13.32
CA LEU A 75 -10.06 -24.63 -13.76
C LEU A 75 -10.98 -24.08 -12.66
N LEU A 76 -11.58 -24.96 -11.86
CA LEU A 76 -12.46 -24.57 -10.75
C LEU A 76 -11.71 -23.83 -9.64
N ASP A 77 -10.45 -24.17 -9.38
CA ASP A 77 -9.63 -23.52 -8.35
C ASP A 77 -9.34 -22.06 -8.73
N ILE A 78 -9.26 -21.78 -10.03
CA ILE A 78 -9.05 -20.43 -10.55
C ILE A 78 -10.36 -19.74 -10.99
N GLY A 79 -11.51 -20.32 -10.66
CA GLY A 79 -12.83 -19.71 -10.90
C GLY A 79 -13.32 -19.80 -12.35
N LEU A 80 -12.72 -20.67 -13.15
CA LEU A 80 -13.09 -20.91 -14.56
C LEU A 80 -13.97 -22.15 -14.70
N VAL A 81 -14.85 -22.11 -15.69
CA VAL A 81 -15.74 -23.23 -16.02
C VAL A 81 -15.63 -23.52 -17.50
N LEU A 82 -15.27 -24.76 -17.83
CA LEU A 82 -15.31 -25.27 -19.21
C LEU A 82 -16.53 -26.22 -19.33
N LYS A 83 -17.54 -25.79 -20.07
CA LYS A 83 -18.83 -26.48 -20.19
C LYS A 83 -19.16 -26.80 -21.64
N ARG A 84 -19.91 -27.90 -21.86
CA ARG A 84 -20.48 -28.23 -23.16
C ARG A 84 -21.85 -27.59 -23.31
N TYR A 85 -22.11 -27.05 -24.49
CA TYR A 85 -23.35 -26.42 -24.89
C TYR A 85 -23.93 -27.05 -26.15
N GLY A 86 -25.19 -26.77 -26.45
CA GLY A 86 -25.85 -27.14 -27.71
C GLY A 86 -25.77 -28.64 -27.98
N ASP A 87 -26.34 -29.49 -27.17
CA ASP A 87 -26.30 -30.98 -27.30
C ASP A 87 -24.87 -31.57 -27.42
N GLY A 88 -23.88 -30.84 -26.92
CA GLY A 88 -22.47 -31.20 -26.95
C GLY A 88 -21.71 -30.78 -28.21
N SER A 89 -22.30 -29.98 -29.08
CA SER A 89 -21.69 -29.49 -30.32
C SER A 89 -20.62 -28.41 -30.09
N CYS A 90 -20.68 -27.69 -29.00
CA CYS A 90 -19.78 -26.59 -28.66
C CYS A 90 -19.25 -26.72 -27.24
N LEU A 91 -18.03 -26.20 -27.01
CA LEU A 91 -17.44 -25.98 -25.69
C LEU A 91 -17.32 -24.49 -25.43
N GLY A 92 -17.63 -24.04 -24.21
CA GLY A 92 -17.42 -22.68 -23.78
C GLY A 92 -16.62 -22.59 -22.50
N LEU A 93 -15.63 -21.73 -22.50
CA LEU A 93 -14.87 -21.33 -21.32
C LEU A 93 -15.46 -20.02 -20.79
N THR A 94 -15.89 -20.01 -19.57
CA THR A 94 -16.46 -18.85 -18.88
C THR A 94 -15.85 -18.66 -17.49
N SER A 95 -15.98 -17.46 -16.94
CA SER A 95 -15.60 -17.17 -15.57
C SER A 95 -16.84 -17.06 -14.67
N ARG A 96 -16.73 -17.51 -13.41
CA ARG A 96 -17.74 -17.24 -12.38
C ARG A 96 -17.89 -15.75 -12.06
N ARG A 97 -16.92 -14.92 -12.48
CA ARG A 97 -16.91 -13.47 -12.32
C ARG A 97 -17.46 -12.73 -13.54
N MET A 98 -18.10 -13.41 -14.47
CA MET A 98 -18.63 -12.90 -15.74
C MET A 98 -17.53 -12.56 -16.76
N ILE A 99 -16.53 -11.79 -16.40
CA ILE A 99 -15.43 -11.33 -17.27
C ILE A 99 -14.21 -12.24 -17.07
N LEU A 100 -13.53 -12.60 -18.14
CA LEU A 100 -12.24 -13.27 -18.11
C LEU A 100 -11.13 -12.21 -17.90
N GLU A 101 -10.31 -12.40 -16.88
CA GLU A 101 -9.17 -11.54 -16.62
C GLU A 101 -8.15 -11.61 -17.78
N GLN A 102 -7.41 -10.54 -18.04
CA GLN A 102 -6.49 -10.45 -19.18
C GLN A 102 -5.49 -11.64 -19.25
N ALA A 103 -4.99 -12.09 -18.11
CA ALA A 103 -4.08 -13.24 -18.05
C ALA A 103 -4.75 -14.55 -18.50
N VAL A 104 -6.04 -14.72 -18.17
CA VAL A 104 -6.85 -15.87 -18.59
C VAL A 104 -7.17 -15.77 -20.09
N ASP A 105 -7.52 -14.59 -20.58
CA ASP A 105 -7.80 -14.35 -22.00
C ASP A 105 -6.56 -14.64 -22.86
N ASN A 106 -5.38 -14.20 -22.44
CA ASN A 106 -4.11 -14.51 -23.08
C ASN A 106 -3.81 -16.02 -23.09
N ALA A 107 -4.03 -16.70 -21.95
CA ALA A 107 -3.85 -18.14 -21.86
C ALA A 107 -4.84 -18.89 -22.76
N ALA A 108 -6.09 -18.46 -22.82
CA ALA A 108 -7.11 -19.02 -23.71
C ALA A 108 -6.74 -18.79 -25.18
N GLN A 109 -6.25 -17.61 -25.55
CA GLN A 109 -5.78 -17.32 -26.89
C GLN A 109 -4.66 -18.28 -27.33
N HIS A 110 -3.68 -18.53 -26.46
CA HIS A 110 -2.57 -19.45 -26.76
C HIS A 110 -2.99 -20.93 -26.81
N THR A 111 -3.99 -21.33 -26.06
CA THR A 111 -4.36 -22.74 -25.96
C THR A 111 -5.57 -23.13 -26.83
N MET A 112 -6.47 -22.19 -27.11
CA MET A 112 -7.75 -22.46 -27.78
C MET A 112 -7.82 -21.95 -29.22
N ALA A 113 -7.05 -20.94 -29.61
CA ALA A 113 -7.13 -20.38 -30.96
C ALA A 113 -6.82 -21.43 -32.05
N ASP A 114 -5.77 -22.22 -31.88
CA ASP A 114 -5.38 -23.29 -32.80
C ASP A 114 -6.42 -24.42 -32.89
N LEU A 115 -7.33 -24.50 -31.91
CA LEU A 115 -8.44 -25.47 -31.91
C LEU A 115 -9.73 -24.90 -32.49
N GLY A 116 -9.67 -23.72 -33.11
CA GLY A 116 -10.83 -23.01 -33.66
C GLY A 116 -11.64 -22.26 -32.56
N GLY A 117 -11.00 -21.95 -31.44
CA GLY A 117 -11.61 -21.15 -30.39
C GLY A 117 -11.74 -19.69 -30.77
N VAL A 118 -12.86 -19.08 -30.47
CA VAL A 118 -13.14 -17.66 -30.72
C VAL A 118 -13.59 -16.95 -29.45
N PRO A 119 -13.07 -15.77 -29.14
CA PRO A 119 -13.52 -14.96 -28.01
C PRO A 119 -14.82 -14.23 -28.32
N SER A 120 -15.58 -13.97 -27.28
CA SER A 120 -16.80 -13.16 -27.34
C SER A 120 -16.92 -12.26 -26.12
N LEU A 121 -17.57 -11.11 -26.31
CA LEU A 121 -17.87 -10.16 -25.24
C LEU A 121 -19.37 -9.90 -25.22
N VAL A 122 -20.00 -10.19 -24.08
CA VAL A 122 -21.42 -9.96 -23.84
C VAL A 122 -21.58 -8.78 -22.90
N PHE A 123 -22.51 -7.90 -23.21
CA PHE A 123 -22.92 -6.83 -22.31
C PHE A 123 -24.41 -6.49 -22.48
N LEU A 124 -24.96 -5.76 -21.54
CA LEU A 124 -26.38 -5.41 -21.51
C LEU A 124 -26.58 -3.98 -22.07
N ALA A 125 -27.52 -3.85 -23.00
CA ALA A 125 -28.12 -2.56 -23.35
C ALA A 125 -29.34 -2.31 -22.46
N ASN A 126 -29.37 -1.16 -21.78
CA ASN A 126 -30.50 -0.78 -20.92
C ASN A 126 -31.76 -0.43 -21.75
N GLU A 127 -31.54 0.08 -22.95
CA GLU A 127 -32.60 0.42 -23.91
C GLU A 127 -32.04 0.38 -25.34
N ILE A 128 -32.77 -0.19 -26.27
CA ILE A 128 -32.50 -0.07 -27.71
C ILE A 128 -33.68 0.71 -28.34
N SER A 129 -33.37 1.70 -29.17
CA SER A 129 -34.38 2.55 -29.82
C SER A 129 -33.98 2.89 -31.25
N MET A 130 -35.01 3.19 -32.07
CA MET A 130 -34.81 3.75 -33.41
C MET A 130 -34.39 5.21 -33.35
N LYS A 131 -33.42 5.62 -34.18
CA LYS A 131 -33.02 7.02 -34.29
C LYS A 131 -33.94 7.77 -35.27
N SER A 132 -35.19 7.99 -34.89
CA SER A 132 -36.11 8.83 -35.66
C SER A 132 -36.90 9.69 -34.69
N GLU A 133 -37.02 11.00 -34.95
CA GLU A 133 -37.80 11.91 -34.11
C GLU A 133 -39.30 11.51 -34.06
N ALA A 134 -39.79 10.76 -35.06
CA ALA A 134 -41.14 10.24 -35.12
C ALA A 134 -41.30 8.83 -34.50
N ALA A 135 -40.23 8.07 -34.34
CA ALA A 135 -40.29 6.69 -33.86
C ALA A 135 -40.07 6.64 -32.34
N LYS A 136 -41.10 6.19 -31.63
CA LYS A 136 -41.07 6.00 -30.15
C LYS A 136 -40.80 4.54 -29.76
N ALA A 137 -40.41 3.70 -30.71
CA ALA A 137 -40.20 2.30 -30.45
C ALA A 137 -38.94 2.09 -29.57
N LYS A 138 -39.11 1.39 -28.46
CA LYS A 138 -38.07 1.12 -27.45
C LYS A 138 -38.15 -0.32 -26.98
N VAL A 139 -37.00 -0.94 -26.82
CA VAL A 139 -36.88 -2.29 -26.27
C VAL A 139 -35.88 -2.25 -25.12
N PRO A 140 -36.32 -2.52 -23.89
CA PRO A 140 -35.45 -2.46 -22.72
C PRO A 140 -34.61 -3.72 -22.57
N TYR A 141 -33.57 -3.62 -21.75
CA TYR A 141 -32.70 -4.70 -21.23
C TYR A 141 -32.43 -5.83 -22.19
N SER A 142 -31.66 -5.52 -23.21
CA SER A 142 -31.34 -6.44 -24.30
C SER A 142 -29.87 -6.82 -24.32
N THR A 143 -29.57 -8.09 -24.46
CA THR A 143 -28.22 -8.59 -24.56
C THR A 143 -27.59 -8.25 -25.91
N ILE A 144 -26.36 -7.73 -25.90
CA ILE A 144 -25.53 -7.45 -27.06
C ILE A 144 -24.32 -8.37 -27.02
N LEU A 145 -23.98 -8.97 -28.16
CA LEU A 145 -22.85 -9.87 -28.34
C LEU A 145 -21.83 -9.32 -29.32
N GLY A 146 -20.60 -9.15 -28.87
CA GLY A 146 -19.43 -8.89 -29.72
C GLY A 146 -18.82 -10.20 -30.22
N ILE A 147 -18.69 -10.34 -31.54
CA ILE A 147 -18.16 -11.52 -32.23
C ILE A 147 -17.04 -11.16 -33.19
N GLN A 148 -16.20 -12.13 -33.51
CA GLN A 148 -15.15 -11.98 -34.53
C GLN A 148 -15.63 -12.33 -35.95
N ASP A 149 -16.55 -13.29 -36.06
CA ASP A 149 -17.11 -13.77 -37.34
C ASP A 149 -18.58 -14.13 -37.11
N THR A 150 -19.36 -14.11 -38.19
CA THR A 150 -20.75 -14.54 -38.24
C THR A 150 -20.87 -16.08 -38.29
N SER A 151 -19.81 -16.79 -38.70
CA SER A 151 -19.68 -18.24 -38.49
C SER A 151 -19.06 -18.48 -37.09
N HIS A 152 -19.86 -18.96 -36.17
CA HIS A 152 -19.47 -19.08 -34.76
C HIS A 152 -19.65 -20.54 -34.27
N PRO A 153 -18.76 -21.06 -33.41
CA PRO A 153 -18.84 -22.46 -32.90
C PRO A 153 -20.19 -22.85 -32.27
N VAL A 154 -20.92 -21.89 -31.72
CA VAL A 154 -22.26 -22.09 -31.13
C VAL A 154 -23.35 -22.20 -32.22
N GLY A 155 -23.13 -21.57 -33.38
CA GLY A 155 -24.03 -21.56 -34.50
C GLY A 155 -23.82 -20.33 -35.39
N ASP A 156 -24.18 -20.42 -36.66
CA ASP A 156 -23.99 -19.35 -37.62
C ASP A 156 -25.11 -18.30 -37.52
N LEU A 157 -24.77 -17.03 -37.87
CA LEU A 157 -25.76 -15.96 -38.10
C LEU A 157 -26.21 -15.98 -39.55
N VAL A 158 -27.40 -16.48 -39.79
CA VAL A 158 -27.99 -16.54 -41.09
C VAL A 158 -29.16 -15.59 -41.26
N GLY A 159 -29.35 -15.07 -42.47
CA GLY A 159 -30.54 -14.31 -42.81
C GLY A 159 -31.80 -15.18 -42.95
N GLU A 160 -32.95 -14.58 -43.23
CA GLU A 160 -34.21 -15.31 -43.52
C GLU A 160 -34.12 -16.17 -44.75
N ASP A 161 -33.21 -15.84 -45.65
CA ASP A 161 -32.89 -16.62 -46.87
C ASP A 161 -32.01 -17.86 -46.58
N GLY A 162 -31.60 -18.05 -45.34
CA GLY A 162 -30.73 -19.12 -44.90
C GLY A 162 -29.25 -18.94 -45.31
N GLN A 163 -28.88 -17.81 -45.85
CA GLN A 163 -27.47 -17.51 -46.16
C GLN A 163 -26.75 -16.89 -44.97
N LEU A 164 -25.43 -17.18 -44.87
CA LEU A 164 -24.60 -16.58 -43.85
C LEU A 164 -24.53 -15.06 -44.07
N LEU A 165 -24.82 -14.30 -43.01
CA LEU A 165 -24.77 -12.84 -43.05
C LEU A 165 -23.31 -12.36 -43.10
N PRO A 166 -23.01 -11.28 -43.84
CA PRO A 166 -21.68 -10.69 -43.83
C PRO A 166 -21.36 -10.11 -42.45
N MET A 167 -20.09 -10.20 -42.04
CA MET A 167 -19.66 -9.58 -40.78
C MET A 167 -19.83 -8.07 -40.86
N PRO A 168 -20.52 -7.43 -39.88
CA PRO A 168 -20.70 -5.99 -39.88
C PRO A 168 -19.36 -5.26 -39.70
N VAL A 169 -19.22 -4.08 -40.28
CA VAL A 169 -17.97 -3.32 -40.32
C VAL A 169 -18.15 -1.99 -39.59
N GLY A 170 -17.16 -1.63 -38.76
CA GLY A 170 -17.13 -0.34 -38.06
C GLY A 170 -18.29 -0.19 -37.09
N ASN A 171 -19.27 0.64 -37.43
CA ASN A 171 -20.42 0.95 -36.59
C ASN A 171 -21.70 0.21 -37.01
N GLU A 172 -21.58 -0.77 -37.88
CA GLU A 172 -22.69 -1.61 -38.27
C GLU A 172 -22.95 -2.73 -37.23
N VAL A 173 -24.22 -3.15 -37.14
CA VAL A 173 -24.67 -4.21 -36.25
C VAL A 173 -25.66 -5.13 -37.00
N ILE A 174 -25.71 -6.39 -36.61
CA ILE A 174 -26.76 -7.31 -37.00
C ILE A 174 -27.78 -7.36 -35.87
N ILE A 175 -29.05 -7.26 -36.19
CA ILE A 175 -30.15 -7.44 -35.20
C ILE A 175 -30.83 -8.77 -35.47
N ASN A 176 -31.43 -9.40 -34.46
CA ASN A 176 -32.26 -10.58 -34.69
C ASN A 176 -33.65 -10.20 -35.23
N SER A 177 -34.33 -11.11 -35.88
CA SER A 177 -35.66 -10.86 -36.48
C SER A 177 -36.72 -10.52 -35.41
N TRP A 178 -36.61 -11.08 -34.19
CA TRP A 178 -37.52 -10.72 -33.10
C TRP A 178 -37.47 -9.22 -32.77
N LEU A 179 -36.29 -8.63 -32.70
CA LEU A 179 -36.11 -7.19 -32.44
C LEU A 179 -36.69 -6.36 -33.60
N ALA A 180 -36.52 -6.83 -34.83
CA ALA A 180 -37.10 -6.18 -36.04
C ALA A 180 -38.62 -6.24 -36.00
N ASP A 181 -39.21 -7.37 -35.65
CA ASP A 181 -40.67 -7.56 -35.53
C ASP A 181 -41.26 -6.72 -34.39
N ASP A 182 -40.56 -6.64 -33.24
CA ASP A 182 -40.99 -5.83 -32.10
C ASP A 182 -41.01 -4.34 -32.47
N PHE A 183 -39.98 -3.84 -33.16
CA PHE A 183 -39.98 -2.48 -33.67
C PHE A 183 -41.14 -2.23 -34.68
N ALA A 184 -41.43 -3.20 -35.56
CA ALA A 184 -42.52 -3.13 -36.49
C ALA A 184 -43.88 -3.12 -35.78
N ALA A 185 -44.08 -3.93 -34.76
CA ALA A 185 -45.28 -3.98 -33.92
C ALA A 185 -45.53 -2.63 -33.18
N GLN A 186 -44.43 -1.93 -32.81
CA GLN A 186 -44.52 -0.58 -32.24
C GLN A 186 -44.70 0.53 -33.30
N GLY A 187 -44.92 0.17 -34.56
CA GLY A 187 -45.16 1.12 -35.67
C GLY A 187 -43.88 1.73 -36.27
N SER A 188 -42.73 1.14 -36.02
CA SER A 188 -41.42 1.63 -36.50
C SER A 188 -40.63 0.48 -37.13
N PRO A 189 -41.06 -0.02 -38.31
CA PRO A 189 -40.38 -1.11 -38.97
C PRO A 189 -38.94 -0.73 -39.33
N VAL A 190 -37.99 -1.64 -39.07
CA VAL A 190 -36.57 -1.44 -39.29
C VAL A 190 -36.11 -2.23 -40.52
N SER A 191 -35.24 -1.63 -41.33
CA SER A 191 -34.65 -2.22 -42.52
C SER A 191 -33.12 -2.12 -42.49
N VAL A 192 -32.43 -2.93 -43.28
CA VAL A 192 -30.99 -2.81 -43.44
C VAL A 192 -30.62 -1.42 -43.96
N GLY A 193 -29.74 -0.75 -43.27
CA GLY A 193 -29.29 0.61 -43.51
C GLY A 193 -29.84 1.65 -42.53
N ASP A 194 -30.87 1.31 -41.76
CA ASP A 194 -31.48 2.22 -40.76
C ASP A 194 -30.53 2.41 -39.56
N GLU A 195 -30.68 3.55 -38.88
CA GLU A 195 -29.93 3.85 -37.67
C GLU A 195 -30.72 3.49 -36.41
N ILE A 196 -30.09 2.74 -35.53
CA ILE A 196 -30.55 2.45 -34.19
C ILE A 196 -29.62 3.04 -33.16
N SER A 197 -30.09 3.26 -31.96
CA SER A 197 -29.29 3.65 -30.82
C SER A 197 -29.54 2.73 -29.64
N PHE A 198 -28.52 2.48 -28.85
CA PHE A 198 -28.67 1.77 -27.58
C PHE A 198 -27.94 2.47 -26.45
N HIS A 199 -28.48 2.32 -25.25
CA HIS A 199 -27.92 2.84 -24.02
C HIS A 199 -27.21 1.71 -23.28
N SER A 200 -25.99 1.92 -22.85
CA SER A 200 -25.28 0.97 -21.99
C SER A 200 -24.65 1.69 -20.79
N PHE A 201 -24.46 0.96 -19.71
CA PHE A 201 -23.70 1.47 -18.60
C PHE A 201 -22.23 1.66 -19.00
N VAL A 202 -21.64 2.75 -18.53
CA VAL A 202 -20.20 2.96 -18.68
C VAL A 202 -19.48 1.98 -17.73
N PRO A 203 -18.57 1.11 -18.23
CA PRO A 203 -17.97 0.04 -17.43
C PRO A 203 -17.21 0.54 -16.20
N GLU A 204 -16.58 1.71 -16.32
CA GLU A 204 -15.82 2.31 -15.24
C GLU A 204 -16.19 3.78 -15.10
N THR A 205 -16.69 4.14 -13.93
CA THR A 205 -16.99 5.51 -13.57
C THR A 205 -16.21 5.94 -12.35
N ILE A 206 -15.90 7.23 -12.28
CA ILE A 206 -15.33 7.83 -11.08
C ILE A 206 -16.40 7.85 -10.01
N HIS A 207 -16.05 7.47 -8.78
CA HIS A 207 -16.92 7.48 -7.59
C HIS A 207 -18.11 6.51 -7.60
N GLY A 208 -18.10 5.47 -8.45
CA GLY A 208 -19.18 4.50 -8.49
C GLY A 208 -20.54 5.08 -8.96
N ASN A 209 -20.54 6.24 -9.57
CA ASN A 209 -21.73 6.77 -10.22
C ASN A 209 -22.11 5.88 -11.39
N VAL A 210 -23.38 5.51 -11.45
CA VAL A 210 -23.91 4.81 -12.61
C VAL A 210 -24.15 5.85 -13.71
N ALA A 211 -23.39 5.76 -14.78
CA ALA A 211 -23.53 6.60 -15.95
C ALA A 211 -23.92 5.76 -17.16
N GLU A 212 -24.84 6.26 -17.95
CA GLU A 212 -25.22 5.65 -19.23
C GLU A 212 -24.60 6.44 -20.38
N ARG A 213 -24.23 5.71 -21.43
CA ARG A 213 -23.78 6.30 -22.70
C ARG A 213 -24.65 5.80 -23.83
N VAL A 214 -24.98 6.70 -24.75
CA VAL A 214 -25.74 6.38 -25.94
C VAL A 214 -24.77 6.05 -27.08
N HIS A 215 -25.03 4.96 -27.77
CA HIS A 215 -24.26 4.52 -28.93
C HIS A 215 -25.18 4.48 -30.14
N HIS A 216 -24.70 5.02 -31.25
CA HIS A 216 -25.44 5.01 -32.52
C HIS A 216 -24.83 3.98 -33.45
N CYS A 217 -25.66 3.13 -34.05
CA CYS A 217 -25.23 2.07 -34.93
C CYS A 217 -26.14 2.02 -36.16
N ARG A 218 -25.65 1.44 -37.25
CA ARG A 218 -26.43 1.19 -38.46
C ARG A 218 -26.73 -0.30 -38.53
N VAL A 219 -27.93 -0.66 -38.94
CA VAL A 219 -28.34 -2.05 -39.17
C VAL A 219 -27.69 -2.54 -40.44
N GLY A 220 -26.74 -3.46 -40.34
CA GLY A 220 -26.05 -4.09 -41.49
C GLY A 220 -26.70 -5.40 -41.95
N GLY A 221 -27.58 -6.01 -41.08
CA GLY A 221 -28.27 -7.26 -41.40
C GLY A 221 -29.33 -7.60 -40.34
N ILE A 222 -30.26 -8.47 -40.74
CA ILE A 222 -31.28 -9.03 -39.86
C ILE A 222 -31.11 -10.54 -39.87
N ALA A 223 -30.78 -11.12 -38.69
CA ALA A 223 -30.56 -12.54 -38.50
C ALA A 223 -31.87 -13.24 -38.16
N ALA A 224 -32.12 -14.37 -38.79
CA ALA A 224 -33.22 -15.27 -38.43
C ALA A 224 -33.04 -15.81 -37.01
N MET A 225 -34.13 -16.12 -36.29
CA MET A 225 -34.09 -16.70 -34.94
C MET A 225 -33.64 -18.17 -35.01
N SER A 226 -32.38 -18.38 -35.44
CA SER A 226 -31.71 -19.68 -35.55
C SER A 226 -30.24 -19.58 -35.20
N GLY A 227 -29.57 -20.71 -34.95
CA GLY A 227 -28.14 -20.73 -34.64
C GLY A 227 -27.78 -19.83 -33.48
N LEU A 228 -26.81 -18.94 -33.70
CA LEU A 228 -26.28 -18.01 -32.68
C LEU A 228 -27.35 -17.04 -32.19
N ALA A 229 -28.25 -16.57 -33.06
CA ALA A 229 -29.29 -15.60 -32.72
C ALA A 229 -30.34 -16.14 -31.72
N LYS A 230 -30.46 -17.46 -31.60
CA LYS A 230 -31.37 -18.14 -30.69
C LYS A 230 -30.67 -18.64 -29.42
N SER A 231 -29.35 -18.66 -29.40
CA SER A 231 -28.60 -19.35 -28.34
C SER A 231 -28.38 -18.47 -27.11
N GLN A 232 -28.84 -18.93 -25.96
CA GLN A 232 -28.51 -18.34 -24.66
C GLN A 232 -27.12 -18.79 -24.15
N ASP A 233 -26.54 -19.84 -24.76
CA ASP A 233 -25.28 -20.47 -24.32
C ASP A 233 -24.06 -19.54 -24.46
N VAL A 234 -24.17 -18.45 -25.19
CA VAL A 234 -23.12 -17.45 -25.34
C VAL A 234 -23.08 -16.44 -24.22
N VAL A 235 -24.11 -16.40 -23.39
CA VAL A 235 -24.24 -15.45 -22.28
C VAL A 235 -23.76 -16.11 -21.01
N PRO A 236 -22.81 -15.49 -20.25
CA PRO A 236 -22.40 -16.00 -18.95
C PRO A 236 -23.58 -16.07 -17.98
N THR A 237 -23.52 -17.01 -17.04
CA THR A 237 -24.50 -17.10 -15.95
C THR A 237 -24.37 -15.90 -15.02
N VAL A 238 -25.45 -15.14 -14.83
CA VAL A 238 -25.57 -14.02 -13.92
C VAL A 238 -26.67 -14.35 -12.91
N GLU A 239 -26.28 -14.50 -11.63
CA GLU A 239 -27.19 -14.83 -10.53
C GLU A 239 -28.25 -13.72 -10.38
N GLY A 240 -29.52 -14.10 -10.23
CA GLY A 240 -30.67 -13.20 -10.18
C GLY A 240 -31.12 -12.63 -11.55
N VAL A 241 -30.53 -13.14 -12.66
CA VAL A 241 -30.91 -12.77 -14.03
C VAL A 241 -31.13 -14.03 -14.87
N THR A 242 -30.06 -14.78 -15.14
CA THR A 242 -30.10 -15.92 -16.07
C THR A 242 -30.70 -17.19 -15.47
N ASP A 243 -30.88 -17.21 -14.17
CA ASP A 243 -31.53 -18.26 -13.37
C ASP A 243 -33.03 -18.04 -13.16
N GLU A 244 -33.54 -16.85 -13.55
CA GLU A 244 -34.96 -16.53 -13.42
C GLU A 244 -35.76 -16.95 -14.65
N GLU A 245 -37.00 -17.43 -14.44
CA GLU A 245 -37.90 -17.88 -15.51
C GLU A 245 -38.61 -16.72 -16.23
N SER A 246 -38.71 -15.57 -15.57
CA SER A 246 -39.40 -14.36 -16.10
C SER A 246 -38.51 -13.14 -15.86
N ILE A 247 -38.52 -12.22 -16.83
CA ILE A 247 -37.84 -10.92 -16.66
C ILE A 247 -38.44 -10.06 -15.55
N ALA A 248 -39.68 -10.33 -15.18
CA ALA A 248 -40.37 -9.66 -14.06
C ALA A 248 -39.74 -10.03 -12.69
N ASP A 249 -39.14 -11.22 -12.59
CA ASP A 249 -38.59 -11.74 -11.36
C ASP A 249 -37.09 -11.40 -11.18
N TRP A 250 -36.51 -10.71 -12.12
CA TRP A 250 -35.09 -10.32 -12.04
C TRP A 250 -34.75 -9.55 -10.77
N ASP A 251 -33.66 -9.94 -10.13
CA ASP A 251 -32.99 -9.25 -9.02
C ASP A 251 -31.49 -9.06 -9.32
N PRO A 252 -31.16 -8.27 -10.35
CA PRO A 252 -29.79 -8.15 -10.83
C PRO A 252 -28.90 -7.35 -9.89
N PRO A 253 -27.56 -7.58 -9.90
CA PRO A 253 -26.61 -6.82 -9.12
C PRO A 253 -26.31 -5.41 -9.69
N PHE A 254 -27.11 -4.93 -10.61
CA PHE A 254 -27.02 -3.60 -11.24
C PHE A 254 -28.36 -2.85 -11.17
N PRO A 255 -28.38 -1.53 -11.35
CA PRO A 255 -29.63 -0.77 -11.35
C PRO A 255 -30.61 -1.27 -12.40
N PHE A 256 -31.79 -1.64 -11.95
CA PHE A 256 -32.85 -2.21 -12.78
C PHE A 256 -34.18 -1.49 -12.54
N GLU A 257 -34.74 -0.89 -13.60
CA GLU A 257 -35.99 -0.17 -13.55
C GLU A 257 -37.10 -1.07 -14.08
N ARG A 258 -37.84 -1.72 -13.18
CA ARG A 258 -38.95 -2.63 -13.55
C ARG A 258 -40.01 -2.00 -14.39
N GLU A 259 -40.24 -0.70 -14.26
CA GLU A 259 -41.26 0.07 -15.01
C GLU A 259 -40.95 0.15 -16.52
N ARG A 260 -39.69 -0.07 -16.92
CA ARG A 260 -39.34 -0.07 -18.35
C ARG A 260 -39.72 -1.37 -19.05
N VAL A 261 -39.92 -2.46 -18.30
CA VAL A 261 -40.07 -3.80 -18.87
C VAL A 261 -41.54 -4.11 -19.13
N ARG A 262 -41.80 -4.63 -20.30
CA ARG A 262 -43.17 -5.00 -20.73
C ARG A 262 -43.43 -6.44 -20.32
N THR A 263 -44.19 -6.63 -19.23
CA THR A 263 -44.48 -7.95 -18.63
C THR A 263 -45.95 -8.24 -18.49
N THR A 264 -46.84 -7.31 -18.85
CA THR A 264 -48.29 -7.45 -18.65
C THR A 264 -49.04 -7.35 -19.99
N ALA A 265 -49.83 -8.38 -20.31
CA ALA A 265 -50.63 -8.40 -21.50
C ALA A 265 -51.57 -7.18 -21.60
N PRO A 266 -51.76 -6.58 -22.80
CA PRO A 266 -51.34 -7.06 -24.12
C PRO A 266 -49.91 -6.69 -24.52
N HIS A 267 -49.12 -6.07 -23.64
CA HIS A 267 -47.76 -5.64 -23.85
C HIS A 267 -46.83 -6.44 -22.95
N ASP A 268 -46.54 -7.67 -23.32
CA ASP A 268 -45.69 -8.61 -22.56
C ASP A 268 -44.56 -9.19 -23.44
N GLU A 269 -44.15 -8.45 -24.49
CA GLU A 269 -43.18 -8.91 -25.52
C GLU A 269 -41.81 -9.23 -24.91
N ASP A 270 -41.37 -8.49 -23.88
CA ASP A 270 -40.08 -8.72 -23.22
C ASP A 270 -40.09 -10.00 -22.40
N ASP A 271 -41.21 -10.28 -21.72
CA ASP A 271 -41.37 -11.51 -20.94
C ASP A 271 -41.58 -12.74 -21.87
N GLN A 272 -42.29 -12.57 -23.01
CA GLN A 272 -42.39 -13.63 -24.02
C GLN A 272 -41.02 -13.98 -24.61
N TYR A 273 -40.21 -12.95 -24.96
CA TYR A 273 -38.85 -13.18 -25.43
C TYR A 273 -38.02 -13.98 -24.41
N TRP A 274 -38.05 -13.54 -23.14
CA TRP A 274 -37.31 -14.17 -22.06
C TRP A 274 -37.72 -15.63 -21.86
N LYS A 275 -39.00 -15.92 -21.80
CA LYS A 275 -39.53 -17.28 -21.68
C LYS A 275 -39.17 -18.20 -22.83
N GLN A 276 -39.06 -17.66 -24.04
CA GLN A 276 -38.82 -18.46 -25.24
C GLN A 276 -37.32 -18.60 -25.56
N TYR A 277 -36.53 -17.57 -25.36
CA TYR A 277 -35.13 -17.48 -25.78
C TYR A 277 -34.16 -17.13 -24.65
N GLY A 278 -34.64 -16.87 -23.44
CA GLY A 278 -33.82 -16.49 -22.32
C GLY A 278 -32.94 -15.28 -22.57
N SER A 279 -31.68 -15.37 -22.22
CA SER A 279 -30.69 -14.32 -22.37
C SER A 279 -30.08 -14.21 -23.79
N ALA A 280 -30.68 -14.90 -24.82
CA ALA A 280 -30.14 -14.85 -26.17
C ALA A 280 -29.93 -13.41 -26.69
N PRO A 281 -28.85 -13.13 -27.43
CA PRO A 281 -28.55 -11.78 -27.87
C PRO A 281 -29.56 -11.24 -28.90
N LYS A 282 -29.95 -9.98 -28.75
CA LYS A 282 -30.79 -9.28 -29.76
C LYS A 282 -29.96 -8.52 -30.80
N VAL A 283 -28.68 -8.19 -30.47
CA VAL A 283 -27.79 -7.40 -31.32
C VAL A 283 -26.41 -8.07 -31.35
N PHE A 284 -25.80 -8.10 -32.54
CA PHE A 284 -24.46 -8.63 -32.78
C PHE A 284 -23.61 -7.54 -33.43
N MET A 285 -22.38 -7.38 -32.95
CA MET A 285 -21.45 -6.36 -33.44
C MET A 285 -20.01 -6.91 -33.53
N PRO A 286 -19.11 -6.20 -34.24
CA PRO A 286 -17.70 -6.55 -34.22
C PRO A 286 -17.13 -6.57 -32.81
N LEU A 287 -16.36 -7.62 -32.46
CA LEU A 287 -15.75 -7.76 -31.14
C LEU A 287 -14.89 -6.54 -30.75
N VAL A 288 -14.15 -5.98 -31.72
CA VAL A 288 -13.34 -4.77 -31.49
C VAL A 288 -14.22 -3.62 -30.99
N ARG A 289 -15.39 -3.43 -31.64
CA ARG A 289 -16.33 -2.37 -31.24
C ARG A 289 -16.98 -2.66 -29.88
N ALA A 290 -17.32 -3.90 -29.61
CA ALA A 290 -17.84 -4.31 -28.31
C ALA A 290 -16.82 -4.04 -27.17
N ARG A 291 -15.52 -4.31 -27.43
CA ARG A 291 -14.43 -4.02 -26.48
C ARG A 291 -14.26 -2.52 -26.21
N GLU A 292 -14.37 -1.68 -27.23
CA GLU A 292 -14.34 -0.21 -27.03
C GLU A 292 -15.48 0.30 -26.16
N ILE A 293 -16.66 -0.35 -26.21
CA ILE A 293 -17.87 0.07 -25.49
C ILE A 293 -17.90 -0.49 -24.06
N ALA A 294 -17.65 -1.79 -23.92
CA ALA A 294 -17.85 -2.54 -22.68
C ALA A 294 -16.56 -3.15 -22.09
N GLY A 295 -15.42 -2.96 -22.71
CA GLY A 295 -14.12 -3.37 -22.18
C GLY A 295 -13.77 -2.58 -20.91
N SER A 296 -13.11 -3.23 -19.96
CA SER A 296 -12.72 -2.65 -18.67
C SER A 296 -11.34 -3.13 -18.26
N ARG A 297 -10.76 -2.51 -17.22
CA ARG A 297 -9.51 -2.99 -16.60
C ARG A 297 -9.57 -4.41 -16.06
N PHE A 298 -10.77 -4.97 -15.88
CA PHE A 298 -10.97 -6.34 -15.41
C PHE A 298 -10.89 -7.37 -16.54
N GLY A 299 -11.06 -6.95 -17.78
CA GLY A 299 -11.00 -7.76 -18.97
C GLY A 299 -11.88 -7.24 -20.10
N GLU A 300 -11.71 -7.83 -21.27
CA GLU A 300 -12.37 -7.45 -22.52
C GLU A 300 -13.06 -8.64 -23.21
N THR A 301 -13.21 -9.76 -22.49
CA THR A 301 -13.78 -11.01 -22.99
C THR A 301 -14.63 -11.65 -21.90
N THR A 302 -15.82 -12.14 -22.25
CA THR A 302 -16.71 -12.86 -21.31
C THR A 302 -16.65 -14.38 -21.49
N ALA A 303 -16.38 -14.84 -22.70
CA ALA A 303 -16.29 -16.27 -22.99
C ALA A 303 -15.38 -16.56 -24.18
N TRP A 304 -14.84 -17.77 -24.21
CA TRP A 304 -14.24 -18.39 -25.40
C TRP A 304 -15.07 -19.58 -25.80
N HIS A 305 -15.41 -19.68 -27.08
CA HIS A 305 -16.19 -20.79 -27.63
C HIS A 305 -15.37 -21.53 -28.67
N LEU A 306 -15.45 -22.86 -28.68
CA LEU A 306 -14.74 -23.70 -29.63
C LEU A 306 -15.58 -24.91 -30.03
N PRO A 307 -15.35 -25.53 -31.22
CA PRO A 307 -16.04 -26.72 -31.62
C PRO A 307 -15.86 -27.84 -30.59
N SER A 308 -16.81 -28.75 -30.53
CA SER A 308 -16.79 -29.88 -29.59
C SER A 308 -15.52 -30.71 -29.70
N LEU A 309 -14.96 -31.07 -28.57
CA LEU A 309 -13.81 -31.95 -28.43
C LEU A 309 -14.22 -33.29 -27.77
N SER A 310 -13.47 -34.37 -28.09
CA SER A 310 -13.59 -35.60 -27.33
C SER A 310 -13.22 -35.38 -25.86
N GLN A 311 -13.75 -36.16 -24.93
CA GLN A 311 -13.54 -35.98 -23.48
C GLN A 311 -12.06 -35.93 -23.12
N GLY A 312 -11.22 -36.82 -23.64
CA GLY A 312 -9.79 -36.80 -23.33
C GLY A 312 -9.03 -35.60 -23.90
N LYS A 313 -9.52 -34.95 -24.98
CA LYS A 313 -8.96 -33.68 -25.47
C LYS A 313 -9.45 -32.50 -24.60
N MET A 314 -10.69 -32.55 -24.14
CA MET A 314 -11.24 -31.55 -23.26
C MET A 314 -10.49 -31.52 -21.91
N ASP A 315 -10.21 -32.71 -21.32
CA ASP A 315 -9.46 -32.81 -20.06
C ASP A 315 -8.02 -32.29 -20.22
N LYS A 316 -7.38 -32.60 -21.35
CA LYS A 316 -6.06 -32.05 -21.69
C LYS A 316 -6.08 -30.52 -21.88
N LEU A 317 -7.09 -30.00 -22.57
CA LEU A 317 -7.27 -28.57 -22.74
C LEU A 317 -7.45 -27.87 -21.37
N ALA A 318 -8.29 -28.46 -20.51
CA ALA A 318 -8.53 -27.93 -19.17
C ALA A 318 -7.25 -27.85 -18.33
N SER A 319 -6.44 -28.93 -18.34
CA SER A 319 -5.15 -28.93 -17.64
C SER A 319 -4.13 -28.00 -18.24
N SER A 320 -4.03 -27.94 -19.59
CA SER A 320 -3.12 -27.02 -20.27
C SER A 320 -3.47 -25.55 -20.02
N LEU A 321 -4.76 -25.22 -20.04
CA LEU A 321 -5.25 -23.89 -19.78
C LEU A 321 -5.00 -23.48 -18.31
N ALA A 322 -5.30 -24.38 -17.36
CA ALA A 322 -5.05 -24.11 -15.96
C ALA A 322 -3.55 -23.90 -15.66
N ALA A 323 -2.68 -24.67 -16.31
CA ALA A 323 -1.23 -24.52 -16.20
C ALA A 323 -0.69 -23.22 -16.90
N ALA A 324 -1.37 -22.74 -17.93
CA ALA A 324 -0.96 -21.53 -18.65
C ALA A 324 -1.35 -20.23 -17.92
N VAL A 325 -2.29 -20.27 -17.00
CA VAL A 325 -2.72 -19.10 -16.23
C VAL A 325 -1.77 -18.90 -15.05
N PRO A 326 -1.07 -17.74 -14.95
CA PRO A 326 -0.22 -17.46 -13.81
C PRO A 326 -1.06 -17.41 -12.52
N LEU A 327 -0.75 -18.24 -11.54
CA LEU A 327 -1.53 -18.34 -10.28
C LEU A 327 -1.60 -17.01 -9.53
N GLN A 328 -0.58 -16.17 -9.67
CA GLN A 328 -0.56 -14.84 -9.07
C GLN A 328 -1.64 -13.90 -9.67
N SER A 329 -1.96 -14.04 -10.95
CA SER A 329 -2.98 -13.22 -11.62
C SER A 329 -4.40 -13.55 -11.16
N VAL A 330 -4.62 -14.77 -10.69
CA VAL A 330 -5.92 -15.23 -10.17
C VAL A 330 -6.03 -15.20 -8.65
N GLY A 331 -5.06 -14.56 -7.98
CA GLY A 331 -5.11 -14.26 -6.56
C GLY A 331 -4.36 -15.22 -5.65
N LEU A 332 -3.65 -16.24 -6.18
CA LEU A 332 -2.79 -17.09 -5.36
C LEU A 332 -1.40 -16.44 -5.22
N GLY A 333 -1.20 -15.72 -4.13
CA GLY A 333 0.08 -15.08 -3.82
C GLY A 333 0.84 -15.82 -2.73
N VAL A 334 2.05 -16.32 -3.00
CA VAL A 334 2.97 -16.83 -1.98
C VAL A 334 3.80 -15.68 -1.43
N ARG A 335 3.76 -15.48 -0.11
CA ARG A 335 4.48 -14.40 0.55
C ARG A 335 5.49 -14.95 1.54
N PRO A 336 6.78 -14.62 1.41
CA PRO A 336 7.82 -15.07 2.34
C PRO A 336 7.75 -14.26 3.65
N LEU A 337 6.88 -14.67 4.58
CA LEU A 337 6.62 -13.94 5.83
C LEU A 337 7.89 -13.72 6.66
N ALA A 338 8.73 -14.76 6.83
CA ALA A 338 9.96 -14.64 7.61
C ALA A 338 10.97 -13.67 6.98
N ALA A 339 11.16 -13.72 5.67
CA ALA A 339 12.03 -12.79 4.96
C ALA A 339 11.51 -11.34 5.05
N ARG A 340 10.21 -11.15 4.85
CA ARG A 340 9.56 -9.84 4.99
C ARG A 340 9.63 -9.32 6.43
N ALA A 341 9.38 -10.17 7.42
CA ALA A 341 9.52 -9.80 8.83
C ALA A 341 10.96 -9.38 9.16
N ASN A 342 11.97 -10.09 8.64
CA ASN A 342 13.38 -9.74 8.83
C ASN A 342 13.74 -8.40 8.15
N VAL A 343 13.19 -8.12 6.98
CA VAL A 343 13.39 -6.82 6.30
C VAL A 343 12.65 -5.72 7.06
N ALA A 344 11.42 -5.95 7.43
CA ALA A 344 10.62 -5.01 8.22
C ALA A 344 11.28 -4.69 9.56
N ALA A 345 11.84 -5.70 10.25
CA ALA A 345 12.53 -5.53 11.52
C ALA A 345 13.80 -4.64 11.44
N LYS A 346 14.41 -4.49 10.25
CA LYS A 346 15.51 -3.55 10.05
C LYS A 346 15.09 -2.08 10.13
N GLY A 347 13.81 -1.81 10.03
CA GLY A 347 13.21 -0.48 10.08
C GLY A 347 13.48 0.38 8.85
N SER A 348 12.65 1.36 8.62
CA SER A 348 12.84 2.40 7.58
C SER A 348 13.86 3.44 8.04
N THR A 349 13.84 3.79 9.32
CA THR A 349 14.71 4.79 9.93
C THR A 349 15.84 4.09 10.69
N PRO A 350 17.12 4.39 10.39
CA PRO A 350 18.24 3.80 11.08
C PRO A 350 18.42 4.41 12.48
N PHE A 351 17.48 4.12 13.40
CA PHE A 351 17.51 4.63 14.78
C PHE A 351 18.84 4.34 15.50
N GLY A 352 19.49 3.22 15.17
CA GLY A 352 20.81 2.91 15.72
C GLY A 352 21.85 3.98 15.39
N ILE A 353 21.88 4.51 14.18
CA ILE A 353 22.79 5.60 13.78
C ILE A 353 22.39 6.91 14.47
N LEU A 354 21.08 7.20 14.56
CA LEU A 354 20.61 8.39 15.26
C LEU A 354 21.03 8.38 16.74
N PHE A 355 20.78 7.27 17.43
CA PHE A 355 21.19 7.14 18.83
C PHE A 355 22.71 7.11 19.00
N LEU A 356 23.46 6.52 18.05
CA LEU A 356 24.92 6.53 18.09
C LEU A 356 25.47 7.97 17.93
N THR A 357 24.95 8.76 17.00
CA THR A 357 25.35 10.16 16.83
C THR A 357 25.03 10.98 18.08
N LEU A 358 23.83 10.84 18.64
CA LEU A 358 23.45 11.50 19.89
C LEU A 358 24.36 11.06 21.05
N SER A 359 24.66 9.75 21.17
CA SER A 359 25.53 9.20 22.21
C SER A 359 26.98 9.63 22.04
N SER A 360 27.44 10.00 20.84
CA SER A 360 28.81 10.45 20.60
C SER A 360 29.18 11.67 21.45
N PHE A 361 28.25 12.60 21.64
CA PHE A 361 28.43 13.77 22.52
C PHE A 361 28.61 13.36 23.98
N LEU A 362 27.86 12.35 24.44
CA LEU A 362 28.01 11.83 25.81
C LEU A 362 29.38 11.14 26.01
N VAL A 363 29.83 10.39 24.97
CA VAL A 363 31.16 9.77 25.00
C VAL A 363 32.27 10.82 25.08
N VAL A 364 32.16 11.90 24.27
CA VAL A 364 33.12 13.02 24.32
C VAL A 364 33.11 13.68 25.69
N ALA A 365 31.94 13.97 26.25
CA ALA A 365 31.80 14.55 27.59
C ALA A 365 32.41 13.65 28.65
N ALA A 366 32.20 12.33 28.59
CA ALA A 366 32.79 11.35 29.51
C ALA A 366 34.31 11.33 29.42
N ILE A 367 34.87 11.40 28.20
CA ILE A 367 36.33 11.47 28.02
C ILE A 367 36.93 12.74 28.63
N ILE A 368 36.26 13.89 28.44
CA ILE A 368 36.69 15.17 29.03
C ILE A 368 36.61 15.09 30.56
N LEU A 369 35.54 14.54 31.11
CA LEU A 369 35.37 14.36 32.56
C LEU A 369 36.47 13.43 33.12
N LEU A 370 36.72 12.29 32.45
CA LEU A 370 37.79 11.36 32.81
C LEU A 370 39.15 12.05 32.83
N TRP A 371 39.45 12.87 31.83
CA TRP A 371 40.69 13.64 31.74
C TRP A 371 40.79 14.67 32.87
N VAL A 372 39.73 15.36 33.24
CA VAL A 372 39.70 16.29 34.36
C VAL A 372 39.90 15.55 35.69
N CYS A 373 39.22 14.43 35.92
CA CYS A 373 39.38 13.58 37.07
C CYS A 373 40.80 13.01 37.21
N PHE A 374 41.38 12.56 36.05
CA PHE A 374 42.78 12.11 36.03
C PHE A 374 43.74 13.25 36.37
N GLY A 375 43.52 14.47 35.90
CA GLY A 375 44.30 15.64 36.28
C GLY A 375 44.19 15.97 37.77
N LEU A 376 43.05 15.73 38.41
CA LEU A 376 42.89 15.83 39.88
C LEU A 376 43.70 14.75 40.61
N LEU A 377 43.62 13.48 40.13
CA LEU A 377 44.38 12.37 40.70
C LEU A 377 45.87 12.68 40.68
N VAL A 378 46.41 13.10 39.53
CA VAL A 378 47.80 13.51 39.39
C VAL A 378 48.15 14.68 40.34
N SER A 379 47.26 15.69 40.45
CA SER A 379 47.49 16.84 41.32
C SER A 379 47.42 16.50 42.80
N SER A 380 46.73 15.43 43.21
CA SER A 380 46.70 14.97 44.59
C SER A 380 47.95 14.18 44.94
N GLN A 381 48.59 13.53 43.99
CA GLN A 381 49.75 12.67 44.16
C GLN A 381 51.07 13.28 43.68
N HIS A 382 51.10 14.59 43.38
CA HIS A 382 52.23 15.27 42.77
C HIS A 382 53.56 15.10 43.52
N ARG A 383 53.54 15.09 44.86
CA ARG A 383 54.74 14.87 45.71
C ARG A 383 55.31 13.47 45.55
N THR A 384 54.43 12.47 45.57
CA THR A 384 54.82 11.06 45.40
C THR A 384 55.43 10.81 44.00
N LEU A 385 54.79 11.40 42.98
CA LEU A 385 55.27 11.29 41.58
C LEU A 385 56.62 12.00 41.40
N GLY A 386 56.79 13.19 42.04
CA GLY A 386 58.03 13.93 42.04
C GLY A 386 59.17 13.14 42.70
N THR A 387 58.91 12.49 43.87
CA THR A 387 59.91 11.65 44.57
C THR A 387 60.30 10.43 43.74
N LEU A 388 59.33 9.73 43.08
CA LEU A 388 59.62 8.60 42.19
C LEU A 388 60.49 9.04 41.00
N ALA A 389 60.20 10.16 40.38
CA ALA A 389 60.99 10.71 39.29
C ALA A 389 62.40 11.13 39.76
N ALA A 390 62.55 11.70 40.94
CA ALA A 390 63.84 12.06 41.54
C ALA A 390 64.70 10.81 41.89
N LEU A 391 64.04 9.69 42.22
CA LEU A 391 64.68 8.42 42.45
C LEU A 391 65.11 7.67 41.14
N GLY A 392 64.89 8.31 39.96
CA GLY A 392 65.36 7.77 38.68
C GLY A 392 64.35 6.88 37.97
N TRP A 393 63.09 6.88 38.35
CA TRP A 393 62.08 6.13 37.64
C TRP A 393 61.87 6.68 36.23
N GLN A 394 61.80 5.78 35.26
CA GLN A 394 61.56 6.17 33.85
C GLN A 394 60.13 6.68 33.66
N PRO A 395 59.88 7.61 32.72
CA PRO A 395 58.57 8.12 32.40
C PRO A 395 57.51 7.03 32.14
N ARG A 396 57.91 5.95 31.49
CA ARG A 396 57.05 4.81 31.19
C ARG A 396 56.66 4.02 32.46
N GLN A 397 57.51 3.96 33.47
CA GLN A 397 57.23 3.30 34.73
C GLN A 397 56.24 4.10 35.56
N ILE A 398 56.40 5.42 35.60
CA ILE A 398 55.46 6.35 36.24
C ILE A 398 54.10 6.27 35.55
N ALA A 399 54.11 6.28 34.20
CA ALA A 399 52.89 6.13 33.43
C ALA A 399 52.15 4.82 33.69
N LYS A 400 52.88 3.68 33.80
CA LYS A 400 52.27 2.39 34.17
C LYS A 400 51.59 2.43 35.53
N VAL A 401 52.23 2.99 36.53
CA VAL A 401 51.66 3.10 37.89
C VAL A 401 50.40 3.94 37.84
N LEU A 402 50.43 5.11 37.22
CA LEU A 402 49.27 5.99 37.07
C LEU A 402 48.12 5.30 36.30
N THR A 403 48.46 4.56 35.25
CA THR A 403 47.46 3.84 34.47
C THR A 403 46.81 2.72 35.28
N VAL A 404 47.56 1.99 36.10
CA VAL A 404 47.03 0.95 36.98
C VAL A 404 46.12 1.57 38.04
N VAL A 405 46.55 2.66 38.72
CA VAL A 405 45.78 3.33 39.75
C VAL A 405 44.47 3.90 39.21
N ALA A 406 44.49 4.50 38.03
CA ALA A 406 43.28 5.03 37.37
C ALA A 406 42.45 3.91 36.66
N GLY A 407 43.12 2.82 36.28
CA GLY A 407 42.47 1.71 35.57
C GLY A 407 41.49 0.93 36.45
N VAL A 408 41.75 0.83 37.75
CA VAL A 408 40.86 0.13 38.70
C VAL A 408 39.44 0.78 38.71
N PRO A 409 39.30 2.09 38.97
CA PRO A 409 37.95 2.72 38.92
C PRO A 409 37.33 2.72 37.54
N ILE A 410 38.13 2.79 36.46
CA ILE A 410 37.60 2.70 35.09
C ILE A 410 37.02 1.30 34.84
N SER A 411 37.77 0.26 35.16
CA SER A 411 37.31 -1.12 34.97
C SER A 411 36.07 -1.43 35.82
N LEU A 412 36.01 -0.93 37.03
CA LEU A 412 34.84 -1.05 37.93
C LEU A 412 33.64 -0.30 37.32
N GLY A 413 33.87 0.92 36.83
CA GLY A 413 32.82 1.74 36.21
C GLY A 413 32.28 1.08 34.94
N VAL A 414 33.13 0.51 34.09
CA VAL A 414 32.68 -0.24 32.90
C VAL A 414 31.85 -1.46 33.31
N LEU A 415 32.31 -2.23 34.31
CA LEU A 415 31.59 -3.40 34.80
C LEU A 415 30.20 -3.04 35.32
N VAL A 416 30.12 -2.06 36.22
CA VAL A 416 28.83 -1.58 36.79
C VAL A 416 27.94 -1.00 35.71
N GLY A 417 28.51 -0.19 34.81
CA GLY A 417 27.75 0.39 33.69
C GLY A 417 27.17 -0.68 32.77
N THR A 418 27.93 -1.72 32.45
CA THR A 418 27.45 -2.84 31.64
C THR A 418 26.31 -3.61 32.31
N ILE A 419 26.39 -3.82 33.62
CA ILE A 419 25.33 -4.50 34.40
C ILE A 419 24.07 -3.64 34.49
N LEU A 420 24.18 -2.33 34.63
CA LEU A 420 23.05 -1.40 34.76
C LEU A 420 22.44 -1.02 33.39
N SER A 421 23.18 -1.21 32.31
CA SER A 421 22.73 -0.81 30.96
C SER A 421 21.41 -1.47 30.53
N PRO A 422 21.17 -2.78 30.72
CA PRO A 422 19.88 -3.39 30.36
C PRO A 422 18.71 -2.81 31.14
N LEU A 423 18.91 -2.56 32.45
CA LEU A 423 17.90 -1.95 33.31
C LEU A 423 17.54 -0.54 32.81
N TRP A 424 18.55 0.27 32.52
CA TRP A 424 18.34 1.63 32.00
C TRP A 424 17.68 1.62 30.62
N SER A 425 18.11 0.72 29.74
CA SER A 425 17.48 0.54 28.41
C SER A 425 16.01 0.17 28.53
N HIS A 426 15.67 -0.73 29.46
CA HIS A 426 14.28 -1.10 29.70
C HIS A 426 13.45 0.09 30.20
N VAL A 427 13.95 0.87 31.14
CA VAL A 427 13.27 2.09 31.64
C VAL A 427 13.09 3.10 30.51
N LEU A 428 14.12 3.35 29.71
CA LEU A 428 14.08 4.30 28.61
C LEU A 428 13.07 3.85 27.54
N LEU A 429 13.12 2.57 27.14
CA LEU A 429 12.21 2.03 26.14
C LEU A 429 10.75 2.02 26.60
N THR A 430 10.48 1.73 27.87
CA THR A 430 9.12 1.81 28.42
C THR A 430 8.59 3.24 28.45
N GLN A 431 9.42 4.21 28.82
CA GLN A 431 9.03 5.63 28.82
C GLN A 431 8.82 6.13 27.37
N LEU A 432 9.72 5.78 26.46
CA LEU A 432 9.62 6.13 25.06
C LEU A 432 8.39 5.48 24.42
N GLY A 433 8.13 4.20 24.70
CA GLY A 433 6.95 3.48 24.27
C GLY A 433 5.66 4.14 24.74
N GLY A 434 5.61 4.57 26.01
CA GLY A 434 4.46 5.29 26.56
C GLY A 434 4.22 6.68 25.94
N ALA A 435 5.27 7.38 25.54
CA ALA A 435 5.16 8.65 24.80
C ALA A 435 4.74 8.41 23.33
N TRP A 436 5.27 7.35 22.72
CA TRP A 436 4.99 6.99 21.33
C TRP A 436 3.54 6.52 21.14
N THR A 437 3.01 5.72 22.09
CA THR A 437 1.61 5.25 22.03
C THR A 437 0.58 6.37 22.11
N LYS A 438 0.90 7.46 22.77
CA LYS A 438 0.03 8.64 22.81
C LYS A 438 -0.07 9.34 21.45
N GLY A 439 0.95 9.16 20.58
CA GLY A 439 1.00 9.79 19.26
C GLY A 439 0.50 8.90 18.12
N ILE A 440 0.62 7.57 18.21
CA ILE A 440 0.44 6.64 17.08
C ILE A 440 -0.67 5.61 17.32
N GLY A 441 -1.18 5.50 18.57
CA GLY A 441 -2.14 4.47 18.98
C GLY A 441 -1.51 3.38 19.84
N ALA A 442 -2.35 2.70 20.64
CA ALA A 442 -1.92 1.84 21.75
C ALA A 442 -1.16 0.55 21.32
N GLU A 443 -1.16 0.20 20.05
CA GLU A 443 -0.72 -1.13 19.61
C GLU A 443 0.77 -1.25 19.31
N THR A 444 1.47 -0.15 19.00
CA THR A 444 2.92 -0.15 18.71
C THR A 444 3.82 -0.13 19.93
N ALA A 445 3.28 0.10 21.12
CA ALA A 445 4.04 0.15 22.37
C ALA A 445 4.77 -1.15 22.71
N ASN A 446 4.22 -2.27 22.29
CA ASN A 446 4.72 -3.59 22.66
C ASN A 446 6.05 -3.96 21.98
N VAL A 447 6.37 -3.34 20.86
CA VAL A 447 7.65 -3.55 20.17
C VAL A 447 8.83 -3.09 21.03
N PHE A 448 8.65 -2.04 21.83
CA PHE A 448 9.71 -1.52 22.72
C PHE A 448 9.90 -2.35 24.00
N THR A 449 8.90 -3.10 24.42
CA THR A 449 9.00 -3.91 25.66
C THR A 449 9.68 -5.24 25.47
N VAL A 450 9.77 -5.75 24.24
CA VAL A 450 10.34 -7.08 23.89
C VAL A 450 11.83 -7.01 23.48
N ALA A 451 12.39 -5.80 23.32
CA ALA A 451 13.79 -5.66 22.94
C ALA A 451 14.73 -6.13 24.06
N THR A 452 15.20 -7.36 23.96
CA THR A 452 16.27 -7.87 24.83
C THR A 452 17.61 -7.43 24.27
N PRO A 453 18.47 -6.80 25.08
CA PRO A 453 19.81 -6.42 24.62
C PRO A 453 20.62 -7.68 24.29
N ASP A 454 21.18 -7.71 23.10
CA ASP A 454 22.07 -8.79 22.68
C ASP A 454 23.37 -8.76 23.53
N ALA A 455 23.69 -9.88 24.17
CA ALA A 455 24.88 -10.03 24.99
C ALA A 455 26.17 -9.71 24.22
N THR A 456 26.21 -9.99 22.92
CA THR A 456 27.36 -9.69 22.05
C THR A 456 27.59 -8.18 21.93
N ASN A 457 26.51 -7.42 21.70
CA ASN A 457 26.56 -5.97 21.58
C ASN A 457 26.91 -5.29 22.91
N LEU A 458 26.43 -5.82 24.04
CA LEU A 458 26.80 -5.34 25.37
C LEU A 458 28.30 -5.55 25.65
N PHE A 459 28.80 -6.73 25.37
CA PHE A 459 30.22 -7.04 25.53
C PHE A 459 31.10 -6.18 24.62
N LEU A 460 30.72 -6.01 23.36
CA LEU A 460 31.47 -5.18 22.41
C LEU A 460 31.48 -3.72 22.84
N GLY A 461 30.35 -3.19 23.29
CA GLY A 461 30.21 -1.83 23.83
C GLY A 461 31.09 -1.62 25.05
N ALA A 462 31.09 -2.56 26.01
CA ALA A 462 31.94 -2.53 27.20
C ALA A 462 33.43 -2.54 26.85
N MET A 463 33.84 -3.41 25.92
CA MET A 463 35.22 -3.50 25.43
C MET A 463 35.68 -2.21 24.77
N ILE A 464 34.88 -1.64 23.86
CA ILE A 464 35.23 -0.40 23.15
C ILE A 464 35.36 0.75 24.15
N THR A 465 34.38 0.92 25.04
CA THR A 465 34.38 2.00 26.04
C THR A 465 35.54 1.87 27.01
N GLY A 466 35.80 0.66 27.49
CA GLY A 466 36.93 0.37 28.36
C GLY A 466 38.29 0.65 27.70
N CYS A 467 38.45 0.23 26.43
CA CYS A 467 39.66 0.50 25.66
C CYS A 467 39.88 2.01 25.43
N ILE A 468 38.85 2.75 25.05
CA ILE A 468 38.95 4.20 24.85
C ILE A 468 39.29 4.91 26.16
N GLY A 469 38.65 4.57 27.27
CA GLY A 469 38.91 5.16 28.58
C GLY A 469 40.34 4.85 29.04
N MET A 470 40.79 3.60 28.92
CA MET A 470 42.16 3.19 29.29
C MET A 470 43.21 3.86 28.40
N ALA A 471 42.97 3.94 27.10
CA ALA A 471 43.88 4.61 26.17
C ALA A 471 44.00 6.10 26.47
N ALA A 472 42.89 6.78 26.78
CA ALA A 472 42.89 8.18 27.14
C ALA A 472 43.73 8.45 28.40
N VAL A 473 43.54 7.62 29.44
CA VAL A 473 44.35 7.72 30.70
C VAL A 473 45.81 7.37 30.46
N PHE A 474 46.10 6.35 29.68
CA PHE A 474 47.48 5.97 29.36
C PHE A 474 48.22 7.09 28.62
N LEU A 475 47.60 7.71 27.63
CA LEU A 475 48.18 8.85 26.91
C LEU A 475 48.41 10.04 27.85
N ALA A 476 47.47 10.31 28.73
CA ALA A 476 47.59 11.39 29.71
C ALA A 476 48.70 11.07 30.74
N ALA A 477 48.83 9.82 31.16
CA ALA A 477 49.84 9.34 32.06
C ALA A 477 51.28 9.41 31.45
N LEU A 478 51.41 9.06 30.16
CA LEU A 478 52.67 9.23 29.43
C LEU A 478 53.12 10.68 29.39
N ARG A 479 52.21 11.61 29.10
CA ARG A 479 52.51 13.04 29.09
C ARG A 479 52.89 13.55 30.46
N THR A 480 52.24 13.10 31.53
CA THR A 480 52.57 13.44 32.90
C THR A 480 53.94 12.87 33.32
N GLY A 481 54.21 11.60 33.01
CA GLY A 481 55.49 10.93 33.33
C GLY A 481 56.71 11.53 32.62
N ALA A 482 56.50 12.18 31.47
CA ALA A 482 57.56 12.86 30.73
C ALA A 482 57.90 14.26 31.29
N GLN A 483 57.22 14.75 32.32
CA GLN A 483 57.52 16.07 32.93
C GLN A 483 58.76 15.98 33.84
N PRO A 484 59.61 17.03 33.88
CA PRO A 484 60.76 17.07 34.74
C PRO A 484 60.36 17.00 36.24
N PRO A 485 61.20 16.34 37.10
CA PRO A 485 60.86 16.16 38.52
C PRO A 485 60.47 17.43 39.27
N LEU A 486 61.14 18.53 38.94
CA LEU A 486 60.89 19.82 39.61
C LEU A 486 59.44 20.35 39.32
N GLN A 487 58.96 20.11 38.10
CA GLN A 487 57.57 20.50 37.73
C GLN A 487 56.54 19.57 38.39
N LEU A 488 56.87 18.30 38.53
CA LEU A 488 56.05 17.36 39.26
C LEU A 488 55.92 17.72 40.74
N PHE A 489 57.01 18.17 41.39
CA PHE A 489 56.99 18.61 42.78
C PHE A 489 56.15 19.87 43.04
N HIS A 490 56.15 20.81 42.10
CA HIS A 490 55.38 22.06 42.27
C HIS A 490 53.93 21.95 41.80
N GLY A 491 53.54 20.77 41.37
CA GLY A 491 52.24 20.54 40.73
C GLY A 491 52.11 21.26 39.42
N SER A 492 51.85 20.53 38.35
CA SER A 492 51.76 21.03 36.96
C SER A 492 50.67 22.08 36.76
N GLY A 493 50.93 23.29 37.23
CA GLY A 493 50.23 24.46 36.73
C GLY A 493 50.92 24.92 35.45
N MET A 494 50.23 24.81 34.31
CA MET A 494 50.72 25.51 33.12
C MET A 494 50.93 26.95 33.48
N SER A 495 52.20 27.41 33.48
CA SER A 495 52.49 28.80 33.89
C SER A 495 51.79 29.76 32.92
N LEU A 496 51.32 30.87 33.47
CA LEU A 496 50.74 31.99 32.69
C LEU A 496 51.67 32.54 31.58
N SER A 497 52.88 32.01 31.49
CA SER A 497 53.87 32.37 30.44
C SER A 497 53.43 31.98 29.02
N CYS A 498 52.47 31.05 28.84
CA CYS A 498 51.94 30.72 27.52
C CYS A 498 50.78 31.62 27.07
N VAL A 499 50.26 32.50 27.92
CA VAL A 499 49.24 33.45 27.52
C VAL A 499 49.93 34.72 27.02
N PRO A 500 49.73 35.18 25.76
CA PRO A 500 50.28 36.41 25.24
C PRO A 500 50.02 37.57 26.19
N PHE A 501 51.00 38.49 26.34
CA PHE A 501 50.92 39.60 27.29
C PHE A 501 49.67 40.48 27.13
N TRP A 502 49.17 40.63 25.89
CA TRP A 502 47.97 41.40 25.56
C TRP A 502 46.66 40.68 25.93
N LEU A 503 46.64 39.39 26.20
CA LEU A 503 45.52 38.60 26.70
C LEU A 503 45.56 38.44 28.23
N ARG A 504 46.56 38.99 28.94
CA ARG A 504 46.66 38.95 30.40
C ARG A 504 45.71 40.02 30.95
N PRO A 505 44.55 39.72 31.50
CA PRO A 505 43.67 40.73 32.03
C PRO A 505 44.34 41.41 33.24
N GLN A 506 44.55 42.71 33.15
CA GLN A 506 44.96 43.58 34.27
C GLN A 506 43.76 43.87 35.17
N TRP A 507 42.97 42.84 35.50
CA TRP A 507 41.80 43.05 36.37
C TRP A 507 42.27 43.30 37.80
N ALA A 508 41.79 44.37 38.37
CA ALA A 508 42.06 44.70 39.76
C ALA A 508 41.56 43.56 40.66
N VAL A 509 42.41 43.07 41.56
CA VAL A 509 42.16 41.95 42.45
C VAL A 509 41.08 42.28 43.51
N SER A 510 40.56 43.49 43.50
CA SER A 510 39.61 44.05 44.44
C SER A 510 38.16 43.60 44.26
N SER A 511 37.81 42.89 43.16
CA SER A 511 36.47 42.39 42.93
C SER A 511 36.45 40.84 42.86
N LEU A 512 35.35 40.22 43.36
CA LEU A 512 35.12 38.79 43.26
C LEU A 512 35.18 38.29 41.83
N VAL A 513 34.68 39.07 40.88
CA VAL A 513 34.71 38.74 39.44
C VAL A 513 36.13 38.74 38.92
N GLY A 514 36.98 39.72 39.34
CA GLY A 514 38.38 39.75 38.96
C GLY A 514 39.18 38.57 39.51
N LEU A 515 38.89 38.15 40.76
CA LEU A 515 39.47 36.96 41.35
C LEU A 515 39.06 35.68 40.66
N ALA A 516 37.76 35.56 40.32
CA ALA A 516 37.21 34.40 39.58
C ALA A 516 37.85 34.31 38.18
N GLY A 517 37.91 35.42 37.41
CA GLY A 517 38.55 35.48 36.12
C GLY A 517 40.03 35.10 36.15
N ARG A 518 40.75 35.55 37.16
CA ARG A 518 42.15 35.12 37.36
C ARG A 518 42.30 33.66 37.65
N ASN A 519 41.37 33.06 38.45
CA ASN A 519 41.40 31.62 38.76
C ASN A 519 41.09 30.78 37.50
N VAL A 520 40.16 31.21 36.63
CA VAL A 520 39.88 30.56 35.37
C VAL A 520 41.13 30.58 34.46
N LEU A 521 41.79 31.69 34.39
CA LEU A 521 42.99 31.82 33.52
C LEU A 521 44.24 31.22 34.13
N ARG A 522 44.28 30.90 35.41
CA ARG A 522 45.45 30.27 36.08
C ARG A 522 45.65 28.84 35.60
N ARG A 523 44.56 28.14 35.22
CA ARG A 523 44.60 26.76 34.68
C ARG A 523 43.74 26.67 33.39
N PRO A 524 44.16 27.31 32.30
CA PRO A 524 43.28 27.58 31.13
C PRO A 524 42.76 26.29 30.50
N VAL A 525 43.57 25.28 30.38
CA VAL A 525 43.15 24.01 29.75
C VAL A 525 42.07 23.28 30.55
N ARG A 526 42.18 23.33 31.91
CA ARG A 526 41.16 22.70 32.77
C ARG A 526 39.87 23.49 32.77
N SER A 527 39.97 24.82 32.82
CA SER A 527 38.80 25.71 32.77
C SER A 527 38.10 25.59 31.42
N LEU A 528 38.87 25.48 30.32
CA LEU A 528 38.35 25.24 28.98
C LEU A 528 37.60 23.88 28.90
N ALA A 529 38.16 22.83 29.51
CA ALA A 529 37.50 21.52 29.54
C ALA A 529 36.15 21.56 30.27
N VAL A 530 36.07 22.27 31.39
CA VAL A 530 34.81 22.43 32.13
C VAL A 530 33.81 23.25 31.34
N ILE A 531 34.26 24.35 30.70
CA ILE A 531 33.41 25.19 29.85
C ILE A 531 32.87 24.34 28.67
N LEU A 532 33.75 23.58 28.03
CA LEU A 532 33.37 22.73 26.90
C LEU A 532 32.34 21.66 27.30
N MET A 533 32.50 21.09 28.52
CA MET A 533 31.56 20.10 29.05
C MET A 533 30.18 20.71 29.31
N VAL A 534 30.13 21.93 29.87
CA VAL A 534 28.85 22.66 30.07
C VAL A 534 28.24 23.02 28.73
N CYS A 535 29.04 23.52 27.75
CA CYS A 535 28.57 23.82 26.41
C CYS A 535 28.00 22.61 25.69
N LEU A 536 28.65 21.44 25.84
CA LEU A 536 28.16 20.18 25.27
C LEU A 536 26.82 19.76 25.89
N ALA A 537 26.67 19.90 27.21
CA ALA A 537 25.42 19.60 27.89
C ALA A 537 24.28 20.52 27.44
N GLU A 538 24.56 21.84 27.36
CA GLU A 538 23.60 22.84 26.90
C GLU A 538 23.24 22.63 25.44
N PHE A 539 24.23 22.39 24.58
CA PHE A 539 24.01 22.04 23.18
C PHE A 539 23.07 20.84 23.03
N LEU A 540 23.27 19.81 23.84
CA LEU A 540 22.47 18.60 23.78
C LEU A 540 21.02 18.85 24.18
N ILE A 541 20.79 19.67 25.21
CA ILE A 541 19.45 20.08 25.66
C ILE A 541 18.73 20.87 24.55
N VAL A 542 19.40 21.87 23.98
CA VAL A 542 18.84 22.72 22.91
C VAL A 542 18.59 21.89 21.64
N PHE A 543 19.55 21.02 21.30
CA PHE A 543 19.41 20.13 20.15
C PHE A 543 18.20 19.20 20.26
N VAL A 544 18.02 18.57 21.40
CA VAL A 544 16.87 17.67 21.66
C VAL A 544 15.55 18.45 21.65
N SER A 545 15.52 19.66 22.22
CA SER A 545 14.34 20.54 22.20
C SER A 545 13.94 20.95 20.77
N GLY A 546 14.90 21.02 19.85
CA GLY A 546 14.66 21.35 18.44
C GLY A 546 13.87 20.30 17.67
N PHE A 547 13.74 19.08 18.22
CA PHE A 547 12.86 18.02 17.66
C PHE A 547 11.43 18.09 18.18
N GLU A 548 11.08 19.04 19.02
CA GLU A 548 9.71 19.24 19.47
C GLU A 548 8.86 19.73 18.28
N LEU A 549 7.80 18.97 17.96
CA LEU A 549 6.80 19.38 16.98
C LEU A 549 6.03 20.59 17.54
N VAL A 550 6.33 21.76 17.02
CA VAL A 550 5.57 22.96 17.33
C VAL A 550 4.24 22.89 16.61
N ASP A 551 3.15 22.86 17.35
CA ASP A 551 1.81 23.03 16.77
C ASP A 551 1.71 24.43 16.15
N SER A 552 1.76 24.50 14.83
CA SER A 552 1.68 25.75 14.07
C SER A 552 0.29 26.42 14.16
N GLY A 553 -0.69 25.78 14.79
CA GLY A 553 -2.03 26.30 15.04
C GLY A 553 -2.88 26.63 13.80
N ASN A 554 -2.38 26.35 12.61
CA ASN A 554 -2.97 26.78 11.33
C ASN A 554 -3.39 25.59 10.43
N TRP A 555 -3.93 24.53 11.00
CA TRP A 555 -4.36 23.32 10.29
C TRP A 555 -5.44 23.57 9.22
N GLN A 556 -6.18 24.70 9.33
CA GLN A 556 -7.22 25.08 8.36
C GLN A 556 -6.69 25.74 7.10
N LYS A 557 -5.42 26.14 7.07
CA LYS A 557 -4.82 26.72 5.86
C LYS A 557 -4.56 25.65 4.80
N ARG A 558 -4.72 26.02 3.53
CA ARG A 558 -4.48 25.14 2.40
C ARG A 558 -3.03 24.68 2.26
N ASP A 559 -2.07 25.48 2.70
CA ASP A 559 -0.64 25.18 2.72
C ASP A 559 -0.17 24.39 3.96
N SER A 560 -1.12 24.00 4.83
CA SER A 560 -0.86 23.20 6.02
C SER A 560 -0.60 21.71 5.69
N PRO A 561 -0.04 20.93 6.62
CA PRO A 561 0.12 19.48 6.45
C PRO A 561 -1.17 18.71 6.20
N THR A 562 -2.33 19.26 6.57
CA THR A 562 -3.65 18.68 6.27
C THR A 562 -4.23 19.16 4.93
N GLY A 563 -3.56 20.08 4.22
CA GLY A 563 -4.10 20.72 3.02
C GLY A 563 -5.39 21.50 3.30
N GLY A 564 -5.66 21.87 4.57
CA GLY A 564 -6.88 22.52 5.03
C GLY A 564 -8.10 21.59 5.11
N TRP A 565 -7.91 20.26 5.08
CA TRP A 565 -8.98 19.30 5.35
C TRP A 565 -9.15 19.11 6.84
N THR A 566 -10.40 19.15 7.32
CA THR A 566 -10.70 19.11 8.75
C THR A 566 -10.89 17.69 9.26
N TYR A 567 -11.49 16.84 8.44
CA TYR A 567 -11.80 15.46 8.80
C TYR A 567 -11.43 14.48 7.68
N VAL A 568 -11.05 13.27 8.05
CA VAL A 568 -10.94 12.12 7.17
C VAL A 568 -11.78 10.98 7.73
N ALA A 569 -12.63 10.39 6.90
CA ALA A 569 -13.39 9.20 7.23
C ALA A 569 -12.87 8.01 6.42
N LYS A 570 -12.75 6.86 7.04
CA LYS A 570 -12.29 5.62 6.42
C LYS A 570 -13.41 4.59 6.50
N PHE A 571 -13.78 4.03 5.37
CA PHE A 571 -14.74 2.92 5.34
C PHE A 571 -13.98 1.61 5.51
N ALA A 572 -14.52 0.68 6.31
CA ALA A 572 -13.96 -0.65 6.49
C ALA A 572 -13.99 -1.46 5.19
N ASN A 573 -15.06 -1.30 4.40
CA ASN A 573 -15.20 -1.90 3.09
C ASN A 573 -15.30 -0.79 2.02
N PRO A 574 -14.77 -1.02 0.81
CA PRO A 574 -14.99 -0.10 -0.30
C PRO A 574 -16.49 0.12 -0.54
N THR A 575 -16.89 1.37 -0.71
CA THR A 575 -18.28 1.73 -0.99
C THR A 575 -18.37 2.55 -2.27
N SER A 576 -19.43 2.36 -3.03
CA SER A 576 -19.80 3.21 -4.16
C SER A 576 -20.69 4.38 -3.75
N LEU A 577 -21.11 4.44 -2.48
CA LEU A 577 -21.99 5.50 -1.99
C LEU A 577 -21.26 6.84 -1.94
N ASN A 578 -21.83 7.83 -2.59
CA ASN A 578 -21.34 9.22 -2.54
C ASN A 578 -22.24 10.04 -1.60
N PRO A 579 -21.76 10.44 -0.41
CA PRO A 579 -22.55 11.22 0.55
C PRO A 579 -22.98 12.60 0.03
N SER A 580 -22.33 13.11 -1.02
CA SER A 580 -22.70 14.40 -1.64
C SER A 580 -23.96 14.33 -2.50
N VAL A 581 -24.46 13.12 -2.78
CA VAL A 581 -25.67 12.93 -3.59
C VAL A 581 -26.89 12.86 -2.66
N PRO A 582 -27.89 13.73 -2.81
CA PRO A 582 -29.07 13.79 -1.93
C PRO A 582 -29.80 12.44 -1.77
N SER A 583 -29.89 11.64 -2.83
CA SER A 583 -30.50 10.31 -2.77
C SER A 583 -29.75 9.31 -1.88
N VAL A 584 -28.44 9.49 -1.67
CA VAL A 584 -27.60 8.63 -0.84
C VAL A 584 -27.71 8.98 0.64
N SER A 585 -28.01 10.23 0.98
CA SER A 585 -28.21 10.65 2.37
C SER A 585 -29.34 9.88 3.07
N HIS A 586 -30.40 9.53 2.33
CA HIS A 586 -31.46 8.66 2.83
C HIS A 586 -30.99 7.22 3.10
N LEU A 587 -30.15 6.67 2.24
CA LEU A 587 -29.57 5.34 2.43
C LEU A 587 -28.63 5.27 3.63
N LEU A 588 -27.98 6.37 3.98
CA LEU A 588 -27.11 6.47 5.17
C LEU A 588 -27.89 6.78 6.45
N SER A 589 -29.24 6.88 6.39
CA SER A 589 -30.13 7.20 7.52
C SER A 589 -29.77 8.51 8.21
N LEU A 590 -29.32 9.51 7.45
CA LEU A 590 -28.98 10.83 7.97
C LEU A 590 -30.25 11.66 8.19
N ASN A 591 -30.24 12.46 9.25
CA ASN A 591 -31.32 13.42 9.51
C ASN A 591 -31.14 14.72 8.70
N GLU A 592 -32.15 15.56 8.59
CA GLU A 592 -32.12 16.80 7.79
C GLU A 592 -30.95 17.70 8.16
N ASN A 593 -30.66 17.90 9.45
CA ASN A 593 -29.53 18.73 9.91
C ASN A 593 -28.17 18.15 9.48
N GLN A 594 -28.04 16.83 9.39
CA GLN A 594 -26.82 16.16 8.92
C GLN A 594 -26.68 16.28 7.40
N CYS A 595 -27.78 16.23 6.67
CA CYS A 595 -27.80 16.47 5.22
C CYS A 595 -27.36 17.90 4.90
N ASP A 596 -27.89 18.90 5.60
CA ASP A 596 -27.53 20.32 5.43
C ASP A 596 -26.03 20.56 5.72
N LEU A 597 -25.48 19.91 6.74
CA LEU A 597 -24.05 19.99 7.04
C LEU A 597 -23.17 19.36 5.94
N LEU A 598 -23.61 18.26 5.35
CA LEU A 598 -22.91 17.63 4.22
C LEU A 598 -22.97 18.49 2.96
N GLU A 599 -24.10 19.10 2.66
CA GLU A 599 -24.25 19.99 1.51
C GLU A 599 -23.37 21.25 1.62
N GLN A 600 -23.15 21.76 2.84
CA GLN A 600 -22.26 22.89 3.10
C GLN A 600 -20.77 22.48 3.15
N SER A 601 -20.48 21.20 3.13
CA SER A 601 -19.12 20.67 3.24
C SER A 601 -18.52 20.35 1.88
N THR A 602 -17.23 20.60 1.71
CA THR A 602 -16.47 20.11 0.56
C THR A 602 -16.04 18.67 0.83
N ILE A 603 -16.54 17.72 0.04
CA ILE A 603 -16.25 16.29 0.19
C ILE A 603 -15.41 15.84 -1.01
N ALA A 604 -14.30 15.13 -0.73
CA ALA A 604 -13.52 14.45 -1.74
C ALA A 604 -13.49 12.94 -1.42
N LEU A 605 -13.93 12.14 -2.36
CA LEU A 605 -13.95 10.69 -2.23
C LEU A 605 -12.65 10.11 -2.79
N LEU A 606 -11.87 9.49 -1.95
CA LEU A 606 -10.56 8.94 -2.28
C LEU A 606 -10.65 7.42 -2.44
N ARG A 607 -9.85 6.86 -3.33
CA ARG A 607 -9.59 5.41 -3.39
C ARG A 607 -8.23 5.14 -2.81
N SER A 608 -8.16 4.33 -1.77
CA SER A 608 -6.89 3.98 -1.14
C SER A 608 -6.67 2.48 -1.20
N ASN A 609 -5.49 2.07 -1.65
CA ASN A 609 -5.04 0.71 -1.49
C ASN A 609 -4.59 0.48 -0.05
N GLN A 610 -4.76 -0.74 0.47
CA GLN A 610 -4.15 -1.14 1.72
C GLN A 610 -2.65 -1.29 1.49
N GLY A 611 -1.87 -0.48 2.17
CA GLY A 611 -0.42 -0.47 2.10
C GLY A 611 0.18 -0.08 3.43
N ASP A 612 1.50 -0.24 3.51
CA ASP A 612 2.26 0.08 4.70
C ASP A 612 2.30 1.61 4.90
N ASP A 613 2.20 2.04 6.13
CA ASP A 613 2.42 3.44 6.47
C ASP A 613 3.93 3.75 6.41
N ALA A 614 4.30 4.68 5.55
CA ALA A 614 5.69 5.00 5.26
C ALA A 614 6.23 6.19 6.09
N ASN A 615 5.54 6.58 7.15
CA ASN A 615 5.97 7.70 8.00
C ASN A 615 7.09 7.30 8.99
N CYS A 616 7.77 8.28 9.58
CA CYS A 616 8.84 8.07 10.56
C CYS A 616 8.36 7.36 11.84
N ALA A 617 7.05 7.31 12.07
CA ALA A 617 6.45 6.62 13.19
C ALA A 617 6.34 5.11 12.96
N ASN A 618 6.38 4.66 11.72
CA ASN A 618 6.45 3.24 11.39
C ASN A 618 7.89 2.74 11.59
N LEU A 619 8.07 1.87 12.57
CA LEU A 619 9.37 1.27 12.87
C LEU A 619 9.78 0.20 11.85
N PHE A 620 8.86 -0.25 11.01
CA PHE A 620 9.09 -1.28 10.00
C PHE A 620 9.49 -0.68 8.65
N ALA A 621 10.32 -1.40 7.91
CA ALA A 621 10.64 -1.00 6.54
C ALA A 621 9.43 -1.22 5.64
N THR A 622 8.98 -0.16 4.98
CA THR A 622 7.87 -0.17 4.04
C THR A 622 8.27 -0.92 2.78
N SER A 623 7.52 -1.95 2.45
CA SER A 623 7.70 -2.73 1.20
C SER A 623 6.58 -2.52 0.19
N ASN A 624 5.44 -2.03 0.66
CA ASN A 624 4.26 -1.79 -0.15
C ASN A 624 3.58 -0.48 0.33
N PRO A 625 4.03 0.67 -0.15
CA PRO A 625 3.50 1.95 0.31
C PRO A 625 2.02 2.08 -0.02
N ARG A 626 1.30 2.84 0.79
CA ARG A 626 -0.11 3.16 0.54
C ARG A 626 -0.23 4.04 -0.69
N VAL A 627 -1.06 3.62 -1.64
CA VAL A 627 -1.39 4.38 -2.84
C VAL A 627 -2.79 4.95 -2.69
N VAL A 628 -2.95 6.23 -3.00
CA VAL A 628 -4.24 6.93 -2.90
C VAL A 628 -4.58 7.54 -4.25
N GLY A 629 -5.72 7.15 -4.82
CA GLY A 629 -6.28 7.76 -6.02
C GLY A 629 -7.11 8.99 -5.64
N LEU A 630 -6.83 10.11 -6.30
CA LEU A 630 -7.43 11.42 -6.04
C LEU A 630 -8.42 11.77 -7.15
N PRO A 631 -9.62 12.32 -6.82
CA PRO A 631 -10.57 12.81 -7.79
C PRO A 631 -10.17 14.21 -8.31
N ASP A 632 -10.69 14.59 -9.48
CA ASP A 632 -10.47 15.92 -10.07
C ASP A 632 -10.84 17.05 -9.12
N SER A 633 -11.92 16.90 -8.37
CA SER A 633 -12.35 17.89 -7.36
C SER A 633 -11.30 18.13 -6.27
N PHE A 634 -10.50 17.13 -5.92
CA PHE A 634 -9.37 17.28 -5.01
C PHE A 634 -8.20 17.99 -5.69
N LEU A 635 -7.89 17.61 -6.94
CA LEU A 635 -6.82 18.20 -7.73
C LEU A 635 -7.07 19.69 -7.99
N ASP A 636 -8.31 20.05 -8.39
CA ASP A 636 -8.70 21.43 -8.67
C ASP A 636 -8.73 22.30 -7.41
N ARG A 637 -9.13 21.71 -6.27
CA ARG A 637 -9.09 22.43 -4.98
C ARG A 637 -7.66 22.82 -4.60
N GLY A 638 -6.69 21.98 -4.94
CA GLY A 638 -5.30 22.19 -4.57
C GLY A 638 -5.07 22.10 -3.05
N GLY A 639 -4.03 22.74 -2.62
CA GLY A 639 -3.57 22.77 -1.23
C GLY A 639 -2.30 21.93 -1.05
N PHE A 640 -1.86 21.81 0.20
CA PHE A 640 -0.56 21.25 0.59
C PHE A 640 0.62 22.10 0.09
N ARG A 641 1.77 21.88 0.67
CA ARG A 641 3.01 22.54 0.28
C ARG A 641 3.90 21.55 -0.45
N PHE A 642 4.22 21.83 -1.69
CA PHE A 642 5.19 21.04 -2.46
C PHE A 642 6.61 21.49 -2.12
N VAL A 643 7.53 20.53 -2.06
CA VAL A 643 8.95 20.76 -1.85
C VAL A 643 9.62 20.99 -3.19
N ASP A 644 9.24 20.18 -4.20
CA ASP A 644 9.80 20.21 -5.54
C ASP A 644 8.84 19.53 -6.53
N HIS A 645 8.92 19.87 -7.83
CA HIS A 645 8.09 19.28 -8.89
C HIS A 645 8.78 19.37 -10.27
N LEU A 646 8.41 18.48 -11.20
CA LEU A 646 8.89 18.47 -12.57
C LEU A 646 7.94 19.25 -13.49
N GLY A 647 8.51 20.05 -14.39
CA GLY A 647 7.82 20.50 -15.61
C GLY A 647 6.86 21.68 -15.48
N LEU A 648 6.70 22.32 -14.33
CA LEU A 648 5.91 23.56 -14.22
C LEU A 648 6.79 24.79 -14.49
N SER A 649 6.36 25.59 -15.44
CA SER A 649 7.10 26.79 -15.86
C SER A 649 6.83 28.00 -14.96
N ASN A 650 5.74 27.99 -14.19
CA ASN A 650 5.30 29.07 -13.31
C ASN A 650 5.02 28.56 -11.89
N GLU A 651 5.54 29.25 -10.88
CA GLU A 651 5.26 28.98 -9.46
C GLU A 651 3.77 29.16 -9.06
N GLN A 652 2.94 29.69 -9.96
CA GLN A 652 1.51 29.91 -9.73
C GLN A 652 0.62 28.74 -10.22
N GLU A 653 1.18 27.78 -10.94
CA GLU A 653 0.43 26.61 -11.41
C GLU A 653 0.24 25.60 -10.27
N ASN A 654 -0.97 25.00 -10.21
CA ASN A 654 -1.28 23.99 -9.22
C ASN A 654 -0.55 22.67 -9.54
N PRO A 655 0.44 22.23 -8.73
CA PRO A 655 1.23 21.04 -9.05
C PRO A 655 0.43 19.72 -9.08
N TRP A 656 -0.78 19.69 -8.51
CA TRP A 656 -1.66 18.53 -8.56
C TRP A 656 -2.08 18.18 -9.99
N HIS A 657 -2.16 19.16 -10.90
CA HIS A 657 -2.50 18.89 -12.31
C HIS A 657 -1.45 18.09 -13.07
N LEU A 658 -0.24 17.92 -12.52
CA LEU A 658 0.75 16.97 -13.06
C LEU A 658 0.26 15.52 -13.09
N LEU A 659 -0.73 15.17 -12.27
CA LEU A 659 -1.38 13.85 -12.31
C LEU A 659 -2.33 13.67 -13.51
N GLN A 660 -2.77 14.77 -14.16
CA GLN A 660 -3.73 14.80 -15.27
C GLN A 660 -3.06 14.85 -16.65
N VAL A 661 -1.73 14.84 -16.74
CA VAL A 661 -1.00 14.98 -18.02
C VAL A 661 -1.42 13.88 -19.00
N SER A 662 -1.93 14.32 -20.16
CA SER A 662 -2.51 13.46 -21.20
C SER A 662 -1.50 12.86 -22.17
N GLU A 663 -0.30 13.44 -22.30
CA GLU A 663 0.79 12.92 -23.14
C GLU A 663 1.61 11.89 -22.36
N ARG A 664 1.10 10.67 -22.29
CA ARG A 664 1.78 9.55 -21.63
C ARG A 664 2.66 8.81 -22.64
N LYS A 665 3.88 8.48 -22.24
CA LYS A 665 4.53 7.29 -22.78
C LYS A 665 3.71 6.10 -22.28
N GLU A 666 3.39 5.16 -23.13
CA GLU A 666 2.40 4.09 -22.90
C GLU A 666 2.54 3.32 -21.58
N ASP A 667 3.68 3.42 -20.88
CA ASP A 667 3.99 2.67 -19.66
C ASP A 667 4.33 3.52 -18.42
N GLU A 668 4.22 4.86 -18.44
CA GLU A 668 4.60 5.72 -17.31
C GLU A 668 3.38 6.43 -16.69
N ILE A 669 3.13 6.20 -15.41
CA ILE A 669 2.06 6.86 -14.65
C ILE A 669 2.69 7.90 -13.71
N PRO A 670 2.31 9.19 -13.79
CA PRO A 670 2.82 10.21 -12.88
C PRO A 670 2.32 9.97 -11.45
N ILE A 671 3.21 10.09 -10.48
CA ILE A 671 2.89 9.99 -9.06
C ILE A 671 3.42 11.20 -8.30
N ILE A 672 2.70 11.59 -7.27
CA ILE A 672 3.13 12.57 -6.27
C ILE A 672 3.35 11.82 -4.97
N ILE A 673 4.51 12.05 -4.34
CA ILE A 673 4.91 11.33 -3.13
C ILE A 673 5.38 12.34 -2.08
N ASP A 674 5.13 12.06 -0.82
CA ASP A 674 5.67 12.91 0.25
C ASP A 674 7.20 12.75 0.39
N ALA A 675 7.86 13.82 0.81
CA ALA A 675 9.32 13.87 0.88
C ALA A 675 9.91 12.81 1.84
N ALA A 676 9.24 12.50 2.94
CA ALA A 676 9.70 11.50 3.89
C ALA A 676 9.62 10.09 3.32
N THR A 677 8.52 9.74 2.67
CA THR A 677 8.35 8.45 1.97
C THR A 677 9.38 8.31 0.85
N SER A 678 9.59 9.35 0.04
CA SER A 678 10.57 9.34 -1.04
C SER A 678 11.99 9.11 -0.51
N GLN A 679 12.41 9.89 0.48
CA GLN A 679 13.79 9.94 0.95
C GLN A 679 14.15 8.78 1.89
N TRP A 680 13.27 8.45 2.83
CA TRP A 680 13.59 7.52 3.92
C TRP A 680 13.01 6.13 3.71
N ALA A 681 11.77 6.00 3.28
CA ALA A 681 11.13 4.71 3.12
C ALA A 681 11.53 4.02 1.82
N LEU A 682 11.38 4.69 0.69
CA LEU A 682 11.67 4.13 -0.64
C LEU A 682 13.08 4.45 -1.15
N LYS A 683 13.80 5.39 -0.52
CA LYS A 683 15.17 5.80 -0.86
C LYS A 683 15.34 6.15 -2.34
N LEU A 684 14.40 6.91 -2.88
CA LEU A 684 14.40 7.32 -4.27
C LEU A 684 15.49 8.36 -4.55
N GLY A 685 16.05 8.31 -5.75
CA GLY A 685 17.15 9.19 -6.16
C GLY A 685 16.76 10.65 -6.47
N GLY A 686 15.48 11.02 -6.35
CA GLY A 686 14.95 12.36 -6.64
C GLY A 686 13.83 12.33 -7.67
N LEU A 687 13.46 13.53 -8.16
CA LEU A 687 12.42 13.70 -9.18
C LEU A 687 12.77 12.97 -10.48
N GLY A 688 11.76 12.40 -11.13
CA GLY A 688 11.93 11.62 -12.37
C GLY A 688 12.40 10.18 -12.16
N THR A 689 12.52 9.70 -10.92
CA THR A 689 12.86 8.31 -10.63
C THR A 689 11.64 7.41 -10.94
N ILE A 690 11.86 6.33 -11.71
CA ILE A 690 10.83 5.34 -12.00
C ILE A 690 10.75 4.34 -10.86
N VAL A 691 9.57 4.20 -10.28
CA VAL A 691 9.26 3.22 -9.22
C VAL A 691 8.51 2.06 -9.88
N ARG A 692 8.98 0.84 -9.68
CA ARG A 692 8.37 -0.39 -10.23
C ARG A 692 7.65 -1.18 -9.16
#